data_97b16cc26138ea4a7837d4166833925c
#
_entry.id   97b16cc26138ea4a7837d4166833925c
#
_cell.length_a   1.000
_cell.length_b   1.000
_cell.length_c   1.000
_cell.angle_alpha   90.00
_cell.angle_beta   90.00
_cell.angle_gamma   90.00
#
_symmetry.space_group_name_H-M   'P 1'
#
loop_
_entity.id
_entity.type
_entity.pdbx_description
1 polymer ?
#
loop_
_entity_poly.entity_id
_entity_poly.type
_entity_poly.pdbx_seq_one_letter_code
_entity_poly.pdbx_strand_id
1 'polypeptide(L)'
;MSIDPNLLNTPIEFLKGVGPAKATMLQKELGVYTFGDLLSHYPYRHIDRSQFYQIKDLRNISDPVQIKGKISNLQEIKQKRGSRLTALFSDETGGLELIWFKGVKWIKESLQPGQEYVIYGKPTVYKGRMNLAHPEMELATVFSKKKHSGMRPLYSSTEKMKVRGLDSRGLFIIMTNLMQQVQPIHIYENLPKSVIEKYRLISKYQALKLIHFPPTIEHFKQAQRRLKFEELFFIQLQILALKLNYQKAHSYAFKEMGELSKRFFAEVLPFQLTNAQKRVVQEIKADVASGYQMNRLLQGDVGSGKTIVALTAMLYAIDNGFQAAIMAPTEILAQQHYNGLKELTDQLGLNIALLTGSVKGKVRKQLFTALKEGELNILIGTHALIEDKVVFKNLGLIVIDEQHRFGVAQRARLWEKSEQPPHILVMTATPIPRTLAMTLYGDLDISVIDELPPGRKPVKTVHRFEKSRLQVFGFLRDEIKKGRQVYIVYPLIQESEKLDLNNLMQGYESILRKFPPPEYRISVVHGQMKPQDKDFEMQRFVKGETQIMVATTVIEVGVNVPNASVMIIENAERFGLSQLHQLRGRVGRGADQSFCILMSDYKISNDGLKRLRTMVKTNDGFKISEVDLELRGPGDIAGTRQSGIMSGLRLANLVTDGAILEEARKTAKAILAQDEQLRLPEHIGTRRYVMEYFKEGNYWSRIS
;
A
#
# COMPACT_ATOMS: atom_id res chain seq x y z
N MET A 1 2.09 -8.93 -49.17
CA MET A 1 1.00 -8.80 -48.17
C MET A 1 1.01 -7.36 -47.69
N SER A 2 -0.08 -6.64 -47.87
CA SER A 2 -0.22 -5.28 -47.32
C SER A 2 -0.15 -5.34 -45.80
N ILE A 3 0.74 -4.54 -45.22
CA ILE A 3 0.90 -4.45 -43.75
C ILE A 3 -0.32 -3.65 -43.24
N ASP A 4 -1.16 -4.31 -42.41
CA ASP A 4 -2.30 -3.65 -41.77
C ASP A 4 -1.81 -2.86 -40.54
N PRO A 5 -1.82 -1.52 -40.59
CA PRO A 5 -1.37 -0.69 -39.47
C PRO A 5 -2.24 -0.83 -38.22
N ASN A 6 -3.47 -1.37 -38.37
CA ASN A 6 -4.42 -1.57 -37.26
C ASN A 6 -4.45 -2.98 -36.69
N LEU A 7 -3.47 -3.82 -37.02
CA LEU A 7 -3.41 -5.22 -36.60
C LEU A 7 -3.73 -5.42 -35.10
N LEU A 8 -3.27 -4.57 -34.22
CA LEU A 8 -3.47 -4.72 -32.77
C LEU A 8 -4.91 -4.49 -32.31
N ASN A 9 -5.73 -3.79 -33.14
CA ASN A 9 -7.15 -3.57 -32.86
C ASN A 9 -8.03 -4.72 -33.36
N THR A 10 -7.45 -5.70 -34.06
CA THR A 10 -8.19 -6.86 -34.59
C THR A 10 -8.81 -7.65 -33.44
N PRO A 11 -10.12 -8.02 -33.51
CA PRO A 11 -10.76 -8.84 -32.50
C PRO A 11 -10.07 -10.18 -32.32
N ILE A 12 -9.98 -10.67 -31.07
CA ILE A 12 -9.21 -11.84 -30.69
C ILE A 12 -9.68 -13.14 -31.36
N GLU A 13 -10.94 -13.22 -31.79
CA GLU A 13 -11.51 -14.38 -32.46
C GLU A 13 -10.87 -14.72 -33.83
N PHE A 14 -10.27 -13.72 -34.47
CA PHE A 14 -9.59 -13.89 -35.75
C PHE A 14 -8.16 -14.43 -35.62
N LEU A 15 -7.66 -14.58 -34.40
CA LEU A 15 -6.33 -15.14 -34.16
C LEU A 15 -6.34 -16.67 -34.36
N LYS A 16 -5.38 -17.16 -35.14
CA LYS A 16 -5.20 -18.61 -35.35
C LYS A 16 -5.13 -19.39 -34.03
N GLY A 17 -6.07 -20.31 -33.82
CA GLY A 17 -6.21 -21.10 -32.62
C GLY A 17 -7.17 -20.54 -31.56
N VAL A 18 -7.82 -19.41 -31.86
CA VAL A 18 -8.86 -18.80 -31.05
C VAL A 18 -10.14 -18.78 -31.87
N GLY A 19 -11.07 -19.67 -31.66
CA GLY A 19 -12.40 -19.60 -32.25
C GLY A 19 -13.39 -18.85 -31.32
N PRO A 20 -14.65 -18.63 -31.75
CA PRO A 20 -15.64 -17.84 -31.01
C PRO A 20 -15.81 -18.25 -29.52
N ALA A 21 -15.82 -19.57 -29.25
CA ALA A 21 -15.96 -20.10 -27.91
C ALA A 21 -14.76 -19.78 -26.99
N LYS A 22 -13.53 -19.78 -27.54
CA LYS A 22 -12.31 -19.39 -26.80
C LYS A 22 -12.24 -17.88 -26.66
N ALA A 23 -12.62 -17.11 -27.69
CA ALA A 23 -12.69 -15.66 -27.65
C ALA A 23 -13.62 -15.17 -26.51
N THR A 24 -14.84 -15.72 -26.43
CA THR A 24 -15.78 -15.41 -25.35
C THR A 24 -15.18 -15.72 -23.96
N MET A 25 -14.40 -16.80 -23.84
CA MET A 25 -13.74 -17.14 -22.58
C MET A 25 -12.61 -16.17 -22.23
N LEU A 26 -11.77 -15.79 -23.19
CA LEU A 26 -10.70 -14.79 -23.01
C LEU A 26 -11.27 -13.43 -22.61
N GLN A 27 -12.38 -13.01 -23.24
CA GLN A 27 -13.08 -11.76 -22.91
C GLN A 27 -13.62 -11.77 -21.48
N LYS A 28 -14.34 -12.85 -21.07
CA LYS A 28 -14.98 -12.92 -19.76
C LYS A 28 -14.00 -13.13 -18.60
N GLU A 29 -12.98 -13.96 -18.79
CA GLU A 29 -12.09 -14.36 -17.70
C GLU A 29 -10.83 -13.48 -17.60
N LEU A 30 -10.36 -12.90 -18.73
CA LEU A 30 -9.13 -12.10 -18.76
C LEU A 30 -9.32 -10.65 -19.26
N GLY A 31 -10.51 -10.28 -19.74
CA GLY A 31 -10.76 -8.97 -20.37
C GLY A 31 -9.98 -8.76 -21.68
N VAL A 32 -9.64 -9.84 -22.41
CA VAL A 32 -8.89 -9.81 -23.67
C VAL A 32 -9.86 -9.79 -24.84
N TYR A 33 -9.99 -8.66 -25.50
CA TYR A 33 -10.89 -8.45 -26.64
C TYR A 33 -10.15 -8.40 -27.97
N THR A 34 -8.93 -7.88 -27.99
CA THR A 34 -8.13 -7.60 -29.19
C THR A 34 -6.77 -8.29 -29.16
N PHE A 35 -6.05 -8.25 -30.28
CA PHE A 35 -4.67 -8.68 -30.35
C PHE A 35 -3.76 -7.87 -29.42
N GLY A 36 -3.99 -6.57 -29.30
CA GLY A 36 -3.27 -5.69 -28.38
C GLY A 36 -3.48 -6.05 -26.91
N ASP A 37 -4.72 -6.42 -26.54
CA ASP A 37 -5.00 -6.87 -25.16
C ASP A 37 -4.26 -8.17 -24.84
N LEU A 38 -4.26 -9.13 -25.77
CA LEU A 38 -3.52 -10.38 -25.59
C LEU A 38 -2.02 -10.12 -25.46
N LEU A 39 -1.44 -9.26 -26.30
CA LEU A 39 -0.01 -8.89 -26.24
C LEU A 39 0.35 -8.20 -24.92
N SER A 40 -0.62 -7.59 -24.26
CA SER A 40 -0.48 -6.95 -22.95
C SER A 40 -0.79 -7.89 -21.78
N HIS A 41 -1.15 -9.15 -22.03
CA HIS A 41 -1.33 -10.18 -21.01
C HIS A 41 0.01 -10.82 -20.69
N TYR A 42 0.78 -10.20 -19.80
CA TYR A 42 2.14 -10.62 -19.48
C TYR A 42 2.20 -11.92 -18.68
N PRO A 43 3.23 -12.74 -18.87
CA PRO A 43 3.45 -13.93 -18.05
C PRO A 43 3.84 -13.52 -16.62
N TYR A 44 3.31 -14.22 -15.63
CA TYR A 44 3.64 -13.96 -14.23
C TYR A 44 4.99 -14.54 -13.81
N ARG A 45 5.48 -15.54 -14.52
CA ARG A 45 6.77 -16.22 -14.27
C ARG A 45 7.31 -16.81 -15.57
N HIS A 46 8.65 -16.97 -15.64
CA HIS A 46 9.32 -17.78 -16.65
C HIS A 46 9.98 -18.99 -16.00
N ILE A 47 10.00 -20.10 -16.72
CA ILE A 47 10.71 -21.31 -16.35
C ILE A 47 11.91 -21.44 -17.27
N ASP A 48 13.09 -21.56 -16.67
CA ASP A 48 14.29 -21.87 -17.43
C ASP A 48 14.28 -23.35 -17.79
N ARG A 49 14.15 -23.65 -19.10
CA ARG A 49 14.23 -25.01 -19.66
C ARG A 49 15.56 -25.29 -20.34
N SER A 50 16.57 -24.45 -20.11
CA SER A 50 17.93 -24.71 -20.59
C SER A 50 18.71 -25.67 -19.68
N GLN A 51 18.32 -25.72 -18.38
CA GLN A 51 18.99 -26.55 -17.39
C GLN A 51 18.37 -27.92 -17.26
N PHE A 52 19.21 -28.95 -17.34
CA PHE A 52 18.84 -30.32 -17.02
C PHE A 52 19.39 -30.68 -15.63
N TYR A 53 18.54 -31.24 -14.79
CA TYR A 53 18.90 -31.72 -13.47
C TYR A 53 19.16 -33.24 -13.53
N GLN A 54 20.04 -33.72 -12.67
CA GLN A 54 20.25 -35.17 -12.47
C GLN A 54 19.34 -35.64 -11.33
N ILE A 55 18.89 -36.89 -11.39
CA ILE A 55 17.96 -37.47 -10.42
C ILE A 55 18.53 -37.43 -9.00
N LYS A 56 19.84 -37.60 -8.82
CA LYS A 56 20.52 -37.54 -7.51
C LYS A 56 20.35 -36.18 -6.80
N ASP A 57 20.24 -35.09 -7.58
CA ASP A 57 20.22 -33.72 -7.05
C ASP A 57 18.81 -33.25 -6.63
N LEU A 58 17.78 -34.05 -6.93
CA LEU A 58 16.38 -33.65 -6.77
C LEU A 58 15.87 -33.61 -5.30
N ARG A 59 16.56 -34.26 -4.36
CA ARG A 59 16.08 -34.43 -2.98
C ARG A 59 15.78 -33.11 -2.24
N ASN A 60 16.48 -32.04 -2.59
CA ASN A 60 16.35 -30.73 -1.95
C ASN A 60 15.64 -29.69 -2.85
N ILE A 61 15.08 -30.09 -3.99
CA ILE A 61 14.45 -29.18 -4.95
C ILE A 61 12.94 -29.32 -4.83
N SER A 62 12.28 -28.21 -4.50
CA SER A 62 10.82 -28.10 -4.41
C SER A 62 10.16 -27.50 -5.67
N ASP A 63 10.97 -26.93 -6.56
CA ASP A 63 10.53 -26.35 -7.82
C ASP A 63 10.43 -27.39 -8.93
N PRO A 64 9.60 -27.16 -9.97
CA PRO A 64 9.57 -28.01 -11.15
C PRO A 64 10.91 -28.05 -11.87
N VAL A 65 11.36 -29.23 -12.25
CA VAL A 65 12.66 -29.50 -12.86
C VAL A 65 12.53 -30.16 -14.21
N GLN A 66 13.54 -30.01 -15.06
CA GLN A 66 13.69 -30.72 -16.32
C GLN A 66 14.77 -31.77 -16.22
N ILE A 67 14.43 -33.01 -16.63
CA ILE A 67 15.32 -34.17 -16.52
C ILE A 67 15.31 -34.92 -17.86
N LYS A 68 16.47 -35.38 -18.27
CA LYS A 68 16.64 -36.25 -19.46
C LYS A 68 16.92 -37.67 -19.00
N GLY A 69 16.23 -38.66 -19.55
CA GLY A 69 16.43 -40.07 -19.16
C GLY A 69 15.56 -41.03 -19.98
N LYS A 70 15.56 -42.27 -19.57
CA LYS A 70 14.84 -43.38 -20.26
C LYS A 70 13.67 -43.87 -19.42
N ILE A 71 12.60 -44.30 -20.11
CA ILE A 71 11.42 -44.90 -19.49
C ILE A 71 11.53 -46.41 -19.53
N SER A 72 11.24 -47.03 -18.41
CA SER A 72 11.14 -48.49 -18.27
C SER A 72 9.99 -48.85 -17.32
N ASN A 73 9.70 -50.14 -17.18
CA ASN A 73 8.70 -50.68 -16.24
C ASN A 73 7.34 -49.98 -16.25
N LEU A 74 6.74 -49.91 -17.44
CA LEU A 74 5.42 -49.33 -17.61
C LEU A 74 4.34 -50.29 -17.06
N GLN A 75 3.64 -49.89 -15.99
CA GLN A 75 2.64 -50.72 -15.32
C GLN A 75 1.34 -49.97 -15.13
N GLU A 76 0.22 -50.61 -15.49
CA GLU A 76 -1.11 -50.12 -15.20
C GLU A 76 -1.67 -50.82 -13.96
N ILE A 77 -1.93 -50.01 -12.92
CA ILE A 77 -2.42 -50.50 -11.63
C ILE A 77 -3.91 -50.17 -11.53
N LYS A 78 -4.77 -51.22 -11.56
CA LYS A 78 -6.21 -51.07 -11.36
C LYS A 78 -6.51 -50.74 -9.91
N GLN A 79 -7.40 -49.77 -9.65
CA GLN A 79 -7.88 -49.37 -8.34
C GLN A 79 -9.41 -49.52 -8.26
N LYS A 80 -9.98 -49.47 -7.03
CA LYS A 80 -11.44 -49.56 -6.82
C LYS A 80 -12.25 -48.52 -7.62
N ARG A 81 -11.65 -47.37 -7.94
CA ARG A 81 -12.22 -46.32 -8.80
C ARG A 81 -11.18 -45.84 -9.80
N GLY A 82 -11.12 -46.53 -10.97
CA GLY A 82 -10.22 -46.14 -12.06
C GLY A 82 -8.89 -46.92 -12.11
N SER A 83 -7.99 -46.54 -13.03
CA SER A 83 -6.63 -47.06 -13.12
C SER A 83 -5.60 -45.96 -13.04
N ARG A 84 -4.41 -46.25 -12.52
CA ARG A 84 -3.25 -45.37 -12.58
C ARG A 84 -2.16 -46.02 -13.41
N LEU A 85 -1.44 -45.24 -14.19
CA LEU A 85 -0.25 -45.68 -14.90
C LEU A 85 0.97 -45.23 -14.10
N THR A 86 1.94 -46.16 -13.97
CA THR A 86 3.25 -45.86 -13.38
C THR A 86 4.34 -46.30 -14.32
N ALA A 87 5.46 -45.60 -14.32
CA ALA A 87 6.66 -45.95 -15.05
C ALA A 87 7.91 -45.59 -14.24
N LEU A 88 8.98 -46.33 -14.41
CA LEU A 88 10.29 -46.00 -13.89
C LEU A 88 11.00 -45.09 -14.91
N PHE A 89 11.44 -43.94 -14.49
CA PHE A 89 12.27 -43.03 -15.25
C PHE A 89 13.67 -43.02 -14.65
N SER A 90 14.69 -43.23 -15.44
CA SER A 90 16.08 -43.34 -14.96
C SER A 90 17.03 -42.51 -15.83
N ASP A 91 18.00 -41.91 -15.18
CA ASP A 91 19.21 -41.33 -15.76
C ASP A 91 20.45 -42.16 -15.28
N GLU A 92 21.65 -41.66 -15.54
CA GLU A 92 22.91 -42.29 -15.11
C GLU A 92 23.10 -42.24 -13.57
N THR A 93 22.32 -41.44 -12.85
CA THR A 93 22.52 -41.15 -11.41
C THR A 93 21.46 -41.76 -10.50
N GLY A 94 20.34 -42.23 -11.07
CA GLY A 94 19.28 -42.81 -10.27
C GLY A 94 17.99 -43.07 -11.04
N GLY A 95 16.93 -43.38 -10.28
CA GLY A 95 15.60 -43.59 -10.81
C GLY A 95 14.52 -42.91 -9.96
N LEU A 96 13.44 -42.50 -10.62
CA LEU A 96 12.24 -41.95 -9.99
C LEU A 96 10.97 -42.53 -10.64
N GLU A 97 9.87 -42.49 -9.90
CA GLU A 97 8.59 -43.02 -10.39
C GLU A 97 7.78 -41.92 -11.09
N LEU A 98 7.31 -42.15 -12.30
CA LEU A 98 6.33 -41.30 -12.97
C LEU A 98 4.93 -41.85 -12.72
N ILE A 99 3.95 -40.99 -12.45
CA ILE A 99 2.60 -41.40 -12.08
C ILE A 99 1.56 -40.61 -12.86
N TRP A 100 0.58 -41.28 -13.45
CA TRP A 100 -0.57 -40.66 -14.12
C TRP A 100 -1.87 -41.25 -13.56
N PHE A 101 -2.77 -40.38 -13.13
CA PHE A 101 -4.09 -40.73 -12.61
C PHE A 101 -5.21 -40.49 -13.64
N LYS A 102 -4.93 -39.74 -14.71
CA LYS A 102 -5.88 -39.41 -15.80
C LYS A 102 -5.24 -39.67 -17.17
N GLY A 103 -6.08 -39.99 -18.17
CA GLY A 103 -5.59 -40.17 -19.53
C GLY A 103 -4.74 -41.44 -19.74
N VAL A 104 -4.87 -42.42 -18.83
CA VAL A 104 -4.03 -43.64 -18.76
C VAL A 104 -3.90 -44.34 -20.10
N LYS A 105 -5.02 -44.58 -20.82
CA LYS A 105 -5.03 -45.30 -22.09
C LYS A 105 -4.20 -44.55 -23.15
N TRP A 106 -4.47 -43.25 -23.32
CA TRP A 106 -3.79 -42.43 -24.32
C TRP A 106 -2.30 -42.29 -24.03
N ILE A 107 -1.92 -42.08 -22.74
CA ILE A 107 -0.51 -41.95 -22.33
C ILE A 107 0.22 -43.27 -22.59
N LYS A 108 -0.38 -44.43 -22.24
CA LYS A 108 0.19 -45.75 -22.46
C LYS A 108 0.47 -46.03 -23.94
N GLU A 109 -0.44 -45.62 -24.83
CA GLU A 109 -0.29 -45.77 -26.28
C GLU A 109 0.80 -44.82 -26.86
N SER A 110 1.00 -43.67 -26.24
CA SER A 110 1.97 -42.64 -26.68
C SER A 110 3.40 -42.88 -26.21
N LEU A 111 3.59 -43.67 -25.14
CA LEU A 111 4.91 -43.93 -24.57
C LEU A 111 5.63 -45.10 -25.27
N GLN A 112 6.90 -44.89 -25.59
CA GLN A 112 7.77 -45.89 -26.20
C GLN A 112 8.87 -46.27 -25.19
N PRO A 113 8.75 -47.43 -24.49
CA PRO A 113 9.78 -47.89 -23.57
C PRO A 113 11.14 -48.00 -24.25
N GLY A 114 12.22 -47.66 -23.55
CA GLY A 114 13.60 -47.70 -24.06
C GLY A 114 14.05 -46.43 -24.80
N GLN A 115 13.14 -45.56 -25.22
CA GLN A 115 13.49 -44.28 -25.82
C GLN A 115 13.88 -43.25 -24.77
N GLU A 116 14.73 -42.30 -25.15
CA GLU A 116 15.07 -41.14 -24.29
C GLU A 116 13.98 -40.07 -24.36
N TYR A 117 13.57 -39.63 -23.19
CA TYR A 117 12.60 -38.54 -22.99
C TYR A 117 13.22 -37.40 -22.22
N VAL A 118 12.77 -36.20 -22.51
CA VAL A 118 12.89 -35.02 -21.66
C VAL A 118 11.57 -34.87 -20.92
N ILE A 119 11.63 -34.95 -19.61
CA ILE A 119 10.45 -34.78 -18.74
C ILE A 119 10.55 -33.47 -17.94
N TYR A 120 9.41 -32.83 -17.69
CA TYR A 120 9.32 -31.65 -16.86
C TYR A 120 8.18 -31.80 -15.85
N GLY A 121 8.47 -31.57 -14.56
CA GLY A 121 7.49 -31.69 -13.50
C GLY A 121 8.06 -31.37 -12.13
N LYS A 122 7.17 -31.28 -11.14
CA LYS A 122 7.54 -31.00 -9.75
C LYS A 122 7.88 -32.33 -9.05
N PRO A 123 9.10 -32.52 -8.54
CA PRO A 123 9.43 -33.70 -7.78
C PRO A 123 8.71 -33.68 -6.42
N THR A 124 8.17 -34.82 -6.03
CA THR A 124 7.53 -35.03 -4.74
C THR A 124 8.03 -36.31 -4.10
N VAL A 125 8.07 -36.36 -2.78
CA VAL A 125 8.45 -37.56 -2.04
C VAL A 125 7.21 -38.18 -1.41
N TYR A 126 6.91 -39.42 -1.75
CA TYR A 126 5.82 -40.19 -1.16
C TYR A 126 6.32 -41.51 -0.64
N LYS A 127 6.11 -41.81 0.64
CA LYS A 127 6.62 -43.04 1.33
C LYS A 127 8.12 -43.30 1.10
N GLY A 128 8.92 -42.20 1.15
CA GLY A 128 10.38 -42.28 0.97
C GLY A 128 10.87 -42.45 -0.46
N ARG A 129 9.98 -42.56 -1.46
CA ARG A 129 10.31 -42.64 -2.88
C ARG A 129 10.02 -41.33 -3.59
N MET A 130 10.94 -40.94 -4.45
CA MET A 130 10.78 -39.76 -5.28
C MET A 130 9.88 -40.06 -6.47
N ASN A 131 8.93 -39.19 -6.77
CA ASN A 131 8.02 -39.35 -7.89
C ASN A 131 7.69 -38.01 -8.56
N LEU A 132 7.25 -38.10 -9.83
CA LEU A 132 6.63 -36.99 -10.56
C LEU A 132 5.21 -37.40 -11.00
N ALA A 133 4.23 -36.61 -10.61
CA ALA A 133 2.85 -36.81 -11.01
C ALA A 133 2.54 -35.97 -12.27
N HIS A 134 1.97 -36.62 -13.28
CA HIS A 134 1.59 -35.98 -14.55
C HIS A 134 2.70 -35.11 -15.19
N PRO A 135 3.95 -35.61 -15.36
CA PRO A 135 5.01 -34.82 -16.00
C PRO A 135 4.64 -34.48 -17.46
N GLU A 136 5.07 -33.29 -17.90
CA GLU A 136 5.16 -33.01 -19.33
C GLU A 136 6.30 -33.83 -19.90
N MET A 137 6.11 -34.48 -21.08
CA MET A 137 7.07 -35.38 -21.67
C MET A 137 7.20 -35.14 -23.16
N GLU A 138 8.42 -35.22 -23.63
CA GLU A 138 8.75 -35.15 -25.05
C GLU A 138 9.94 -36.07 -25.38
N LEU A 139 9.90 -36.72 -26.54
CA LEU A 139 11.07 -37.48 -27.00
C LEU A 139 12.30 -36.58 -27.12
N ALA A 140 13.45 -37.02 -26.62
CA ALA A 140 14.68 -36.22 -26.63
C ALA A 140 15.10 -35.82 -28.07
N THR A 141 14.83 -36.64 -29.08
CA THR A 141 15.06 -36.34 -30.49
C THR A 141 14.16 -35.24 -31.04
N VAL A 142 12.91 -35.13 -30.56
CA VAL A 142 11.98 -34.06 -30.92
C VAL A 142 12.34 -32.79 -30.18
N PHE A 143 12.67 -32.93 -28.89
CA PHE A 143 13.12 -31.83 -28.05
C PHE A 143 14.36 -31.13 -28.64
N SER A 144 15.39 -31.88 -29.09
CA SER A 144 16.61 -31.28 -29.64
C SER A 144 16.42 -30.58 -30.99
N LYS A 145 15.42 -30.97 -31.77
CA LYS A 145 15.08 -30.31 -33.06
C LYS A 145 14.33 -28.98 -32.90
N LYS A 146 13.65 -28.78 -31.79
CA LYS A 146 12.98 -27.54 -31.51
C LYS A 146 14.01 -26.53 -30.99
N LYS A 147 14.15 -25.35 -31.62
CA LYS A 147 14.86 -24.20 -31.04
C LYS A 147 14.10 -23.78 -29.79
N HIS A 148 14.35 -24.41 -28.66
CA HIS A 148 13.82 -23.92 -27.39
C HIS A 148 14.58 -22.65 -27.02
N SER A 149 13.90 -21.48 -27.04
CA SER A 149 14.35 -20.39 -26.22
C SER A 149 14.34 -20.90 -24.76
N GLY A 150 15.47 -20.83 -24.05
CA GLY A 150 15.64 -21.47 -22.74
C GLY A 150 14.58 -21.09 -21.70
N MET A 151 13.89 -19.96 -21.89
CA MET A 151 12.90 -19.41 -20.96
C MET A 151 11.48 -19.58 -21.50
N ARG A 152 10.64 -20.38 -20.79
CA ARG A 152 9.23 -20.58 -21.15
C ARG A 152 8.33 -19.73 -20.26
N PRO A 153 7.46 -18.87 -20.83
CA PRO A 153 6.52 -18.06 -20.06
C PRO A 153 5.42 -18.91 -19.44
N LEU A 154 5.02 -18.55 -18.22
CA LEU A 154 3.82 -19.06 -17.55
C LEU A 154 2.78 -17.94 -17.48
N TYR A 155 1.60 -18.21 -18.05
CA TYR A 155 0.45 -17.29 -18.04
C TYR A 155 -0.55 -17.73 -16.97
N SER A 156 -1.16 -16.74 -16.32
CA SER A 156 -2.29 -16.97 -15.41
C SER A 156 -3.52 -17.45 -16.21
N SER A 157 -4.22 -18.44 -15.66
CA SER A 157 -5.45 -19.00 -16.25
C SER A 157 -6.39 -19.46 -15.15
N THR A 158 -7.70 -19.36 -15.37
CA THR A 158 -8.72 -19.87 -14.45
C THR A 158 -8.98 -21.37 -14.70
N GLU A 159 -9.60 -22.06 -13.74
CA GLU A 159 -9.96 -23.47 -13.92
C GLU A 159 -10.92 -23.68 -15.11
N LYS A 160 -11.84 -22.73 -15.36
CA LYS A 160 -12.73 -22.77 -16.53
C LYS A 160 -11.95 -22.71 -17.86
N MET A 161 -10.91 -21.90 -17.90
CA MET A 161 -10.06 -21.75 -19.08
C MET A 161 -9.28 -23.03 -19.37
N LYS A 162 -8.76 -23.71 -18.33
CA LYS A 162 -8.02 -24.98 -18.48
C LYS A 162 -8.84 -26.05 -19.15
N VAL A 163 -10.13 -26.18 -18.80
CA VAL A 163 -11.06 -27.15 -19.43
C VAL A 163 -11.20 -26.93 -20.95
N ARG A 164 -11.05 -25.68 -21.41
CA ARG A 164 -11.15 -25.31 -22.83
C ARG A 164 -9.80 -25.26 -23.56
N GLY A 165 -8.73 -25.76 -22.92
CA GLY A 165 -7.38 -25.76 -23.49
C GLY A 165 -6.75 -24.36 -23.55
N LEU A 166 -7.20 -23.43 -22.68
CA LEU A 166 -6.62 -22.11 -22.45
C LEU A 166 -5.81 -22.08 -21.16
N ASP A 167 -5.13 -23.17 -20.85
CA ASP A 167 -4.09 -23.21 -19.83
C ASP A 167 -2.84 -22.42 -20.27
N SER A 168 -1.82 -22.36 -19.44
CA SER A 168 -0.58 -21.64 -19.77
C SER A 168 0.07 -22.12 -21.08
N ARG A 169 -0.05 -23.41 -21.42
CA ARG A 169 0.45 -23.96 -22.68
C ARG A 169 -0.39 -23.50 -23.87
N GLY A 170 -1.71 -23.53 -23.74
CA GLY A 170 -2.63 -23.04 -24.77
C GLY A 170 -2.42 -21.55 -25.06
N LEU A 171 -2.28 -20.74 -24.00
CA LEU A 171 -1.99 -19.30 -24.12
C LEU A 171 -0.62 -19.05 -24.77
N PHE A 172 0.39 -19.85 -24.46
CA PHE A 172 1.71 -19.77 -25.11
C PHE A 172 1.62 -20.00 -26.63
N ILE A 173 0.85 -21.00 -27.07
CA ILE A 173 0.66 -21.30 -28.51
C ILE A 173 -0.05 -20.13 -29.21
N ILE A 174 -1.10 -19.59 -28.60
CA ILE A 174 -1.86 -18.45 -29.13
C ILE A 174 -0.96 -17.21 -29.21
N MET A 175 -0.17 -16.93 -28.17
CA MET A 175 0.79 -15.84 -28.15
C MET A 175 1.88 -16.00 -29.22
N THR A 176 2.34 -17.22 -29.45
CA THR A 176 3.30 -17.52 -30.54
C THR A 176 2.71 -17.19 -31.90
N ASN A 177 1.44 -17.58 -32.15
CA ASN A 177 0.75 -17.28 -33.39
C ASN A 177 0.55 -15.76 -33.58
N LEU A 178 0.32 -15.01 -32.51
CA LEU A 178 0.22 -13.55 -32.55
C LEU A 178 1.58 -12.94 -32.90
N MET A 179 2.64 -13.30 -32.19
CA MET A 179 3.97 -12.72 -32.41
C MET A 179 4.58 -12.99 -33.78
N GLN A 180 4.14 -14.04 -34.48
CA GLN A 180 4.51 -14.26 -35.88
C GLN A 180 3.93 -13.22 -36.84
N GLN A 181 2.81 -12.59 -36.48
CA GLN A 181 2.13 -11.57 -37.30
C GLN A 181 2.57 -10.15 -36.90
N VAL A 182 2.98 -9.93 -35.64
CA VAL A 182 3.37 -8.61 -35.13
C VAL A 182 4.76 -8.24 -35.62
N GLN A 183 4.87 -7.08 -36.27
CA GLN A 183 6.10 -6.47 -36.77
C GLN A 183 6.36 -5.13 -36.06
N PRO A 184 7.58 -4.59 -36.10
CA PRO A 184 7.91 -3.30 -35.46
C PRO A 184 6.97 -2.15 -35.85
N ILE A 185 6.47 -2.12 -37.09
CA ILE A 185 5.58 -1.08 -37.59
C ILE A 185 4.20 -1.06 -36.90
N HIS A 186 3.75 -2.18 -36.36
CA HIS A 186 2.48 -2.28 -35.64
C HIS A 186 2.54 -1.70 -34.20
N ILE A 187 3.76 -1.44 -33.70
CA ILE A 187 3.97 -0.99 -32.33
C ILE A 187 4.73 0.33 -32.35
N TYR A 188 3.98 1.42 -32.15
CA TYR A 188 4.61 2.73 -32.06
C TYR A 188 5.34 2.92 -30.72
N GLU A 189 6.45 3.65 -30.78
CA GLU A 189 7.22 4.02 -29.57
C GLU A 189 6.51 5.18 -28.85
N ASN A 190 6.22 4.97 -27.57
CA ASN A 190 5.49 5.92 -26.76
C ASN A 190 6.37 6.71 -25.78
N LEU A 191 7.65 6.33 -25.63
CA LEU A 191 8.62 7.12 -24.87
C LEU A 191 9.47 7.97 -25.81
N PRO A 192 9.84 9.20 -25.41
CA PRO A 192 10.78 10.03 -26.17
C PRO A 192 12.13 9.34 -26.36
N LYS A 193 12.77 9.57 -27.51
CA LYS A 193 14.10 9.00 -27.83
C LYS A 193 15.14 9.36 -26.78
N SER A 194 15.14 10.62 -26.31
CA SER A 194 15.99 11.12 -25.24
C SER A 194 15.89 10.30 -23.96
N VAL A 195 14.68 9.82 -23.60
CA VAL A 195 14.43 8.98 -22.43
C VAL A 195 14.98 7.57 -22.63
N ILE A 196 14.74 6.99 -23.80
CA ILE A 196 15.23 5.66 -24.18
C ILE A 196 16.75 5.60 -24.10
N GLU A 197 17.44 6.59 -24.67
CA GLU A 197 18.90 6.69 -24.67
C GLU A 197 19.45 6.92 -23.26
N LYS A 198 18.88 7.88 -22.51
CA LYS A 198 19.30 8.22 -21.14
C LYS A 198 19.29 7.01 -20.21
N TYR A 199 18.24 6.22 -20.25
CA TYR A 199 18.07 5.06 -19.36
C TYR A 199 18.49 3.73 -20.01
N ARG A 200 19.05 3.76 -21.23
CA ARG A 200 19.47 2.58 -22.00
C ARG A 200 18.35 1.53 -22.08
N LEU A 201 17.14 1.99 -22.40
CA LEU A 201 15.98 1.13 -22.54
C LEU A 201 15.94 0.53 -23.94
N ILE A 202 15.39 -0.66 -24.07
CA ILE A 202 15.08 -1.27 -25.37
C ILE A 202 13.77 -0.67 -25.93
N SER A 203 13.56 -0.81 -27.26
CA SER A 203 12.32 -0.34 -27.90
C SER A 203 11.09 -1.08 -27.36
N LYS A 204 9.90 -0.45 -27.48
CA LYS A 204 8.64 -1.07 -27.05
C LYS A 204 8.38 -2.40 -27.74
N TYR A 205 8.63 -2.50 -29.05
CA TYR A 205 8.50 -3.76 -29.78
C TYR A 205 9.42 -4.86 -29.21
N GLN A 206 10.68 -4.53 -28.98
CA GLN A 206 11.63 -5.48 -28.40
C GLN A 206 11.19 -5.92 -26.99
N ALA A 207 10.71 -4.96 -26.16
CA ALA A 207 10.24 -5.27 -24.83
C ALA A 207 9.05 -6.22 -24.83
N LEU A 208 8.03 -5.98 -25.69
CA LEU A 208 6.87 -6.85 -25.84
C LEU A 208 7.26 -8.22 -26.37
N LYS A 209 8.22 -8.32 -27.31
CA LYS A 209 8.72 -9.62 -27.78
C LYS A 209 9.48 -10.37 -26.69
N LEU A 210 10.37 -9.69 -25.98
CA LEU A 210 11.25 -10.31 -24.99
C LEU A 210 10.56 -10.62 -23.66
N ILE A 211 9.45 -9.95 -23.31
CA ILE A 211 8.68 -10.31 -22.12
C ILE A 211 7.99 -11.67 -22.31
N HIS A 212 7.59 -12.01 -23.52
CA HIS A 212 6.95 -13.28 -23.86
C HIS A 212 7.93 -14.37 -24.26
N PHE A 213 9.00 -14.02 -24.99
CA PHE A 213 9.95 -14.96 -25.59
C PHE A 213 11.40 -14.54 -25.32
N PRO A 214 11.83 -14.46 -24.06
CA PRO A 214 13.21 -14.08 -23.76
C PRO A 214 14.17 -15.22 -24.07
N PRO A 215 15.27 -14.98 -24.81
CA PRO A 215 16.32 -15.97 -25.01
C PRO A 215 17.07 -16.31 -23.71
N THR A 216 17.28 -15.29 -22.84
CA THR A 216 17.98 -15.41 -21.56
C THR A 216 17.28 -14.63 -20.48
N ILE A 217 17.67 -14.88 -19.23
CA ILE A 217 17.16 -14.13 -18.05
C ILE A 217 17.49 -12.62 -18.15
N GLU A 218 18.62 -12.27 -18.78
CA GLU A 218 19.01 -10.87 -18.93
C GLU A 218 18.10 -10.12 -19.90
N HIS A 219 17.75 -10.73 -21.02
CA HIS A 219 16.76 -10.17 -21.96
C HIS A 219 15.37 -9.99 -21.30
N PHE A 220 14.99 -10.94 -20.44
CA PHE A 220 13.76 -10.81 -19.67
C PHE A 220 13.80 -9.61 -18.71
N LYS A 221 14.90 -9.43 -17.97
CA LYS A 221 15.09 -8.27 -17.08
C LYS A 221 15.05 -6.95 -17.82
N GLN A 222 15.67 -6.88 -19.02
CA GLN A 222 15.62 -5.67 -19.87
C GLN A 222 14.18 -5.36 -20.30
N ALA A 223 13.42 -6.38 -20.72
CA ALA A 223 12.02 -6.21 -21.08
C ALA A 223 11.17 -5.74 -19.89
N GLN A 224 11.34 -6.38 -18.74
CA GLN A 224 10.66 -5.96 -17.51
C GLN A 224 10.99 -4.51 -17.13
N ARG A 225 12.26 -4.13 -17.14
CA ARG A 225 12.69 -2.75 -16.81
C ARG A 225 12.03 -1.73 -17.73
N ARG A 226 12.00 -2.01 -19.04
CA ARG A 226 11.37 -1.12 -20.03
C ARG A 226 9.89 -0.95 -19.80
N LEU A 227 9.15 -2.05 -19.61
CA LEU A 227 7.71 -2.03 -19.43
C LEU A 227 7.30 -1.45 -18.06
N LYS A 228 8.03 -1.77 -17.00
CA LYS A 228 7.82 -1.17 -15.67
C LYS A 228 8.07 0.34 -15.66
N PHE A 229 9.15 0.78 -16.34
CA PHE A 229 9.42 2.21 -16.49
C PHE A 229 8.28 2.91 -17.24
N GLU A 230 7.79 2.31 -18.31
CA GLU A 230 6.66 2.84 -19.10
C GLU A 230 5.40 3.01 -18.24
N GLU A 231 4.97 1.95 -17.53
CA GLU A 231 3.79 2.00 -16.67
C GLU A 231 3.90 3.12 -15.62
N LEU A 232 5.04 3.18 -14.93
CA LEU A 232 5.28 4.17 -13.88
C LEU A 232 5.44 5.58 -14.43
N PHE A 233 6.05 5.74 -15.61
CA PHE A 233 6.21 7.04 -16.26
C PHE A 233 4.86 7.66 -16.64
N PHE A 234 3.96 6.89 -17.26
CA PHE A 234 2.66 7.41 -17.66
C PHE A 234 1.77 7.73 -16.47
N ILE A 235 1.82 6.94 -15.41
CA ILE A 235 1.13 7.26 -14.15
C ILE A 235 1.66 8.58 -13.57
N GLN A 236 2.99 8.74 -13.50
CA GLN A 236 3.59 9.97 -12.97
C GLN A 236 3.32 11.18 -13.87
N LEU A 237 3.34 11.00 -15.18
CA LEU A 237 3.00 12.04 -16.15
C LEU A 237 1.57 12.56 -15.94
N GLN A 238 0.61 11.65 -15.78
CA GLN A 238 -0.78 11.99 -15.50
C GLN A 238 -0.94 12.75 -14.18
N ILE A 239 -0.35 12.23 -13.10
CA ILE A 239 -0.41 12.84 -11.78
C ILE A 239 0.19 14.25 -11.79
N LEU A 240 1.35 14.41 -12.42
CA LEU A 240 2.04 15.70 -12.48
C LEU A 240 1.32 16.71 -13.38
N ALA A 241 0.71 16.26 -14.48
CA ALA A 241 -0.12 17.12 -15.34
C ALA A 241 -1.36 17.63 -14.59
N LEU A 242 -2.04 16.76 -13.82
CA LEU A 242 -3.13 17.18 -12.94
C LEU A 242 -2.65 18.21 -11.89
N LYS A 243 -1.49 17.96 -11.29
CA LYS A 243 -0.88 18.87 -10.31
C LYS A 243 -0.60 20.25 -10.91
N LEU A 244 -0.03 20.33 -12.11
CA LEU A 244 0.22 21.60 -12.80
C LEU A 244 -1.06 22.40 -13.01
N ASN A 245 -2.18 21.74 -13.33
CA ASN A 245 -3.47 22.41 -13.46
C ASN A 245 -3.97 22.98 -12.13
N TYR A 246 -3.78 22.27 -11.01
CA TYR A 246 -4.12 22.78 -9.67
C TYR A 246 -3.16 23.88 -9.21
N GLN A 247 -1.86 23.78 -9.49
CA GLN A 247 -0.86 24.80 -9.14
C GLN A 247 -1.05 26.14 -9.89
N LYS A 248 -1.85 26.17 -10.98
CA LYS A 248 -2.25 27.43 -11.65
C LYS A 248 -3.31 28.21 -10.88
N ALA A 249 -3.95 27.60 -9.87
CA ALA A 249 -4.86 28.33 -9.01
C ALA A 249 -4.08 29.34 -8.15
N HIS A 250 -4.24 30.61 -8.47
CA HIS A 250 -3.71 31.69 -7.63
C HIS A 250 -4.31 31.58 -6.23
N SER A 251 -3.47 31.75 -5.22
CA SER A 251 -3.85 31.77 -3.81
C SER A 251 -3.20 32.95 -3.12
N TYR A 252 -3.49 33.11 -1.86
CA TYR A 252 -2.91 34.16 -1.04
C TYR A 252 -1.40 33.95 -0.87
N ALA A 253 -0.60 35.00 -1.02
CA ALA A 253 0.84 34.92 -0.79
C ALA A 253 1.15 35.43 0.65
N PHE A 254 1.63 34.51 1.51
CA PHE A 254 2.09 34.88 2.86
C PHE A 254 3.57 35.25 2.76
N LYS A 255 3.86 36.52 2.60
CA LYS A 255 5.21 37.01 2.28
C LYS A 255 6.11 37.15 3.49
N GLU A 256 5.54 37.51 4.65
CA GLU A 256 6.31 37.90 5.82
C GLU A 256 6.07 36.96 7.00
N MET A 257 7.14 36.71 7.75
CA MET A 257 7.10 36.14 9.07
C MET A 257 6.88 37.29 10.06
N GLY A 258 5.64 37.46 10.52
CA GLY A 258 5.26 38.55 11.38
C GLY A 258 5.69 38.38 12.84
N GLU A 259 5.19 39.24 13.68
CA GLU A 259 5.58 39.31 15.09
C GLU A 259 5.08 38.09 15.90
N LEU A 260 3.89 37.56 15.58
CA LEU A 260 3.34 36.36 16.26
C LEU A 260 4.23 35.16 16.09
N SER A 261 4.68 34.90 14.85
CA SER A 261 5.58 33.79 14.56
C SER A 261 6.94 33.94 15.24
N LYS A 262 7.49 35.18 15.31
CA LYS A 262 8.76 35.44 16.00
C LYS A 262 8.63 35.19 17.50
N ARG A 263 7.59 35.75 18.13
CA ARG A 263 7.30 35.57 19.56
C ARG A 263 7.08 34.08 19.89
N PHE A 264 6.37 33.34 19.03
CA PHE A 264 6.15 31.91 19.21
C PHE A 264 7.48 31.15 19.36
N PHE A 265 8.44 31.39 18.47
CA PHE A 265 9.72 30.71 18.54
C PHE A 265 10.66 31.19 19.64
N ALA A 266 10.58 32.49 20.00
CA ALA A 266 11.47 33.06 20.99
C ALA A 266 10.97 32.89 22.44
N GLU A 267 9.66 32.94 22.67
CA GLU A 267 9.10 33.06 24.02
C GLU A 267 8.16 31.93 24.41
N VAL A 268 7.37 31.39 23.47
CA VAL A 268 6.26 30.49 23.77
C VAL A 268 6.63 29.01 23.60
N LEU A 269 7.46 28.69 22.59
CA LEU A 269 7.82 27.30 22.33
C LEU A 269 8.86 26.81 23.36
N PRO A 270 8.51 25.85 24.26
CA PRO A 270 9.39 25.45 25.37
C PRO A 270 10.56 24.56 24.97
N PHE A 271 10.76 24.30 23.67
CA PHE A 271 11.82 23.42 23.12
C PHE A 271 12.26 23.90 21.74
N GLN A 272 13.42 23.44 21.32
CA GLN A 272 13.89 23.70 19.96
C GLN A 272 13.31 22.70 18.97
N LEU A 273 12.97 23.17 17.76
CA LEU A 273 12.57 22.31 16.66
C LEU A 273 13.71 21.40 16.22
N THR A 274 13.40 20.15 15.87
CA THR A 274 14.36 19.24 15.22
C THR A 274 14.76 19.76 13.83
N ASN A 275 15.85 19.23 13.27
CA ASN A 275 16.28 19.62 11.93
C ASN A 275 15.24 19.27 10.88
N ALA A 276 14.57 18.10 11.03
CA ALA A 276 13.47 17.70 10.15
C ALA A 276 12.27 18.66 10.23
N GLN A 277 11.89 19.09 11.43
CA GLN A 277 10.80 20.08 11.62
C GLN A 277 11.18 21.44 11.01
N LYS A 278 12.42 21.91 11.21
CA LYS A 278 12.90 23.17 10.61
C LYS A 278 12.87 23.12 9.09
N ARG A 279 13.35 22.02 8.50
CA ARG A 279 13.30 21.79 7.05
C ARG A 279 11.87 21.88 6.53
N VAL A 280 10.93 21.16 7.15
CA VAL A 280 9.52 21.15 6.75
C VAL A 280 8.86 22.52 6.88
N VAL A 281 9.13 23.25 7.96
CA VAL A 281 8.65 24.64 8.13
C VAL A 281 9.16 25.54 7.00
N GLN A 282 10.40 25.39 6.56
CA GLN A 282 10.94 26.15 5.43
C GLN A 282 10.30 25.76 4.09
N GLU A 283 10.01 24.48 3.88
CA GLU A 283 9.27 24.01 2.70
C GLU A 283 7.86 24.63 2.65
N ILE A 284 7.14 24.62 3.76
CA ILE A 284 5.80 25.22 3.88
C ILE A 284 5.89 26.74 3.63
N LYS A 285 6.87 27.43 4.23
CA LYS A 285 7.08 28.87 4.04
C LYS A 285 7.31 29.21 2.56
N ALA A 286 8.12 28.45 1.86
CA ALA A 286 8.37 28.66 0.44
C ALA A 286 7.10 28.49 -0.40
N ASP A 287 6.27 27.47 -0.09
CA ASP A 287 5.03 27.23 -0.80
C ASP A 287 4.03 28.36 -0.59
N VAL A 288 3.75 28.74 0.66
CA VAL A 288 2.74 29.77 0.97
C VAL A 288 3.16 31.18 0.52
N ALA A 289 4.45 31.41 0.30
CA ALA A 289 4.97 32.67 -0.24
C ALA A 289 4.90 32.73 -1.78
N SER A 290 4.68 31.62 -2.47
CA SER A 290 4.75 31.51 -3.92
C SER A 290 3.63 32.21 -4.69
N GLY A 291 2.51 32.55 -4.02
CA GLY A 291 1.29 33.05 -4.66
C GLY A 291 0.43 32.00 -5.33
N TYR A 292 0.81 30.72 -5.22
CA TYR A 292 0.03 29.56 -5.67
C TYR A 292 -0.48 28.76 -4.48
N GLN A 293 -1.57 28.01 -4.68
CA GLN A 293 -2.13 27.18 -3.62
C GLN A 293 -1.13 26.12 -3.15
N MET A 294 -0.71 26.17 -1.89
CA MET A 294 -0.01 25.05 -1.27
C MET A 294 -0.98 23.88 -1.07
N ASN A 295 -0.59 22.70 -1.52
CA ASN A 295 -1.30 21.46 -1.25
C ASN A 295 -0.27 20.39 -0.82
N ARG A 296 -0.05 20.26 0.51
CA ARG A 296 1.09 19.54 1.06
C ARG A 296 0.67 18.46 2.06
N LEU A 297 1.26 17.26 1.93
CA LEU A 297 1.13 16.15 2.85
C LEU A 297 2.31 16.11 3.83
N LEU A 298 2.03 16.34 5.10
CA LEU A 298 2.97 16.22 6.21
C LEU A 298 2.90 14.84 6.84
N GLN A 299 3.94 14.06 6.64
CA GLN A 299 4.06 12.72 7.20
C GLN A 299 5.06 12.70 8.37
N GLY A 300 4.80 11.84 9.34
CA GLY A 300 5.72 11.59 10.46
C GLY A 300 5.09 10.67 11.48
N ASP A 301 5.90 9.99 12.24
CA ASP A 301 5.45 9.07 13.29
C ASP A 301 4.57 9.76 14.34
N VAL A 302 3.85 8.97 15.11
CA VAL A 302 3.06 9.45 16.26
C VAL A 302 4.00 10.18 17.23
N GLY A 303 3.69 11.46 17.50
CA GLY A 303 4.50 12.31 18.39
C GLY A 303 5.78 12.87 17.77
N SER A 304 5.91 12.90 16.44
CA SER A 304 7.01 13.59 15.73
C SER A 304 6.87 15.13 15.75
N GLY A 305 5.77 15.69 16.31
CA GLY A 305 5.53 17.12 16.41
C GLY A 305 4.83 17.75 15.21
N LYS A 306 4.08 16.97 14.41
CA LYS A 306 3.29 17.50 13.29
C LYS A 306 2.39 18.66 13.65
N THR A 307 1.74 18.60 14.84
CA THR A 307 0.85 19.66 15.32
C THR A 307 1.57 21.00 15.53
N ILE A 308 2.82 20.98 15.97
CA ILE A 308 3.64 22.21 16.13
C ILE A 308 3.99 22.82 14.77
N VAL A 309 4.32 21.97 13.79
CA VAL A 309 4.56 22.43 12.41
C VAL A 309 3.27 23.01 11.82
N ALA A 310 2.12 22.40 12.06
CA ALA A 310 0.82 22.93 11.63
C ALA A 310 0.49 24.25 12.32
N LEU A 311 0.74 24.40 13.63
CA LEU A 311 0.57 25.67 14.34
C LEU A 311 1.46 26.75 13.72
N THR A 312 2.73 26.45 13.43
CA THR A 312 3.64 27.39 12.76
C THR A 312 3.07 27.87 11.42
N ALA A 313 2.53 26.98 10.62
CA ALA A 313 1.89 27.34 9.35
C ALA A 313 0.63 28.22 9.56
N MET A 314 -0.17 27.95 10.60
CA MET A 314 -1.32 28.77 10.95
C MET A 314 -0.90 30.15 11.43
N LEU A 315 0.17 30.26 12.20
CA LEU A 315 0.72 31.56 12.62
C LEU A 315 1.18 32.40 11.42
N TYR A 316 1.78 31.78 10.40
CA TYR A 316 2.09 32.49 9.15
C TYR A 316 0.85 33.03 8.45
N ALA A 317 -0.26 32.28 8.44
CA ALA A 317 -1.52 32.77 7.88
C ALA A 317 -2.05 33.96 8.70
N ILE A 318 -2.04 33.88 10.04
CA ILE A 318 -2.55 34.93 10.94
C ILE A 318 -1.67 36.19 10.87
N ASP A 319 -0.34 36.05 10.81
CA ASP A 319 0.58 37.17 10.62
C ASP A 319 0.31 37.96 9.33
N ASN A 320 -0.25 37.28 8.30
CA ASN A 320 -0.63 37.92 7.03
C ASN A 320 -2.12 38.32 6.96
N GLY A 321 -2.84 38.34 8.09
CA GLY A 321 -4.23 38.82 8.19
C GLY A 321 -5.30 37.79 7.83
N PHE A 322 -4.96 36.49 7.79
CA PHE A 322 -5.87 35.39 7.45
C PHE A 322 -6.29 34.56 8.65
N GLN A 323 -7.42 33.92 8.56
CA GLN A 323 -7.89 32.92 9.51
C GLN A 323 -7.40 31.51 9.10
N ALA A 324 -7.30 30.60 10.07
CA ALA A 324 -6.95 29.22 9.85
C ALA A 324 -8.00 28.26 10.41
N ALA A 325 -8.05 27.05 9.84
CA ALA A 325 -8.93 25.97 10.31
C ALA A 325 -8.17 24.67 10.50
N ILE A 326 -8.55 23.89 11.54
CA ILE A 326 -8.10 22.49 11.72
C ILE A 326 -9.31 21.58 11.64
N MET A 327 -9.28 20.64 10.72
CA MET A 327 -10.30 19.59 10.59
C MET A 327 -9.76 18.26 11.11
N ALA A 328 -10.44 17.70 12.12
CA ALA A 328 -10.13 16.38 12.70
C ALA A 328 -11.27 15.39 12.43
N PRO A 329 -10.98 14.09 12.29
CA PRO A 329 -11.99 13.08 11.94
C PRO A 329 -12.99 12.77 13.07
N THR A 330 -12.64 13.06 14.31
CA THR A 330 -13.49 12.78 15.49
C THR A 330 -13.52 13.96 16.46
N GLU A 331 -14.59 14.06 17.28
CA GLU A 331 -14.72 15.09 18.31
C GLU A 331 -13.60 15.02 19.34
N ILE A 332 -13.18 13.80 19.71
CA ILE A 332 -12.09 13.59 20.68
C ILE A 332 -10.77 14.18 20.16
N LEU A 333 -10.45 13.96 18.89
CA LEU A 333 -9.24 14.53 18.27
C LEU A 333 -9.34 16.05 18.13
N ALA A 334 -10.52 16.57 17.75
CA ALA A 334 -10.74 18.00 17.68
C ALA A 334 -10.55 18.67 19.06
N GLN A 335 -11.11 18.06 20.11
CA GLN A 335 -10.92 18.52 21.50
C GLN A 335 -9.46 18.49 21.94
N GLN A 336 -8.70 17.45 21.54
CA GLN A 336 -7.27 17.36 21.86
C GLN A 336 -6.45 18.43 21.17
N HIS A 337 -6.71 18.67 19.86
CA HIS A 337 -6.07 19.77 19.16
C HIS A 337 -6.39 21.10 19.84
N TYR A 338 -7.66 21.32 20.22
CA TYR A 338 -8.06 22.51 20.93
C TYR A 338 -7.32 22.70 22.26
N ASN A 339 -7.34 21.69 23.13
CA ASN A 339 -6.68 21.75 24.43
C ASN A 339 -5.15 21.90 24.29
N GLY A 340 -4.51 21.17 23.36
CA GLY A 340 -3.07 21.22 23.17
C GLY A 340 -2.56 22.51 22.54
N LEU A 341 -3.39 23.19 21.75
CA LEU A 341 -3.03 24.47 21.13
C LEU A 341 -3.41 25.68 22.00
N LYS A 342 -4.47 25.56 22.84
CA LYS A 342 -4.99 26.67 23.61
C LYS A 342 -3.95 27.29 24.52
N GLU A 343 -3.16 26.51 25.23
CA GLU A 343 -2.11 27.01 26.12
C GLU A 343 -1.05 27.85 25.38
N LEU A 344 -0.70 27.44 24.15
CA LEU A 344 0.27 28.17 23.33
C LEU A 344 -0.34 29.41 22.68
N THR A 345 -1.59 29.32 22.23
CA THR A 345 -2.28 30.41 21.55
C THR A 345 -2.72 31.50 22.53
N ASP A 346 -3.10 31.15 23.77
CA ASP A 346 -3.44 32.13 24.81
C ASP A 346 -2.23 33.01 25.16
N GLN A 347 -1.00 32.45 25.20
CA GLN A 347 0.24 33.24 25.42
C GLN A 347 0.53 34.22 24.27
N LEU A 348 0.01 33.95 23.08
CA LEU A 348 0.14 34.82 21.92
C LEU A 348 -1.02 35.81 21.77
N GLY A 349 -2.04 35.72 22.62
CA GLY A 349 -3.24 36.57 22.55
C GLY A 349 -4.18 36.20 21.39
N LEU A 350 -4.16 34.94 20.93
CA LEU A 350 -4.98 34.47 19.81
C LEU A 350 -6.29 33.85 20.28
N ASN A 351 -7.38 34.14 19.58
CA ASN A 351 -8.68 33.56 19.81
C ASN A 351 -8.86 32.26 19.02
N ILE A 352 -9.05 31.15 19.73
CA ILE A 352 -9.33 29.84 19.13
C ILE A 352 -10.66 29.28 19.64
N ALA A 353 -11.39 28.59 18.80
CA ALA A 353 -12.64 27.94 19.17
C ALA A 353 -12.77 26.53 18.66
N LEU A 354 -13.62 25.73 19.33
CA LEU A 354 -13.95 24.35 18.97
C LEU A 354 -15.39 24.29 18.43
N LEU A 355 -15.57 23.70 17.25
CA LEU A 355 -16.86 23.44 16.62
C LEU A 355 -17.06 21.95 16.39
N THR A 356 -17.90 21.31 17.20
CA THR A 356 -18.30 19.91 17.09
C THR A 356 -19.82 19.79 17.08
N GLY A 357 -20.35 18.57 16.85
CA GLY A 357 -21.79 18.32 16.89
C GLY A 357 -22.43 18.60 18.27
N SER A 358 -21.64 18.57 19.35
CA SER A 358 -22.06 18.84 20.71
C SER A 358 -22.27 20.34 20.98
N VAL A 359 -21.67 21.26 20.21
CA VAL A 359 -21.83 22.72 20.37
C VAL A 359 -23.16 23.14 19.77
N LYS A 360 -24.09 23.61 20.62
CA LYS A 360 -25.47 23.95 20.24
C LYS A 360 -25.89 25.38 20.74
N GLY A 361 -27.00 25.84 20.22
CA GLY A 361 -27.71 27.02 20.74
C GLY A 361 -26.98 28.34 20.61
N LYS A 362 -26.97 29.14 21.68
CA LYS A 362 -26.42 30.49 21.73
C LYS A 362 -24.91 30.51 21.49
N VAL A 363 -24.20 29.57 22.06
CA VAL A 363 -22.72 29.45 21.91
C VAL A 363 -22.34 29.30 20.44
N ARG A 364 -23.04 28.40 19.71
CA ARG A 364 -22.80 28.16 18.27
C ARG A 364 -23.06 29.43 17.43
N LYS A 365 -24.12 30.20 17.76
CA LYS A 365 -24.42 31.46 17.06
C LYS A 365 -23.32 32.50 17.30
N GLN A 366 -22.88 32.68 18.55
CA GLN A 366 -21.79 33.61 18.90
C GLN A 366 -20.49 33.25 18.18
N LEU A 367 -20.16 31.93 18.10
CA LEU A 367 -19.00 31.46 17.38
C LEU A 367 -19.07 31.82 15.89
N PHE A 368 -20.22 31.61 15.24
CA PHE A 368 -20.41 31.97 13.83
C PHE A 368 -20.29 33.49 13.58
N THR A 369 -20.78 34.29 14.47
CA THR A 369 -20.63 35.76 14.40
C THR A 369 -19.16 36.17 14.54
N ALA A 370 -18.47 35.73 15.57
CA ALA A 370 -17.04 36.02 15.78
C ALA A 370 -16.15 35.53 14.62
N LEU A 371 -16.50 34.37 14.00
CA LEU A 371 -15.80 33.86 12.82
C LEU A 371 -15.98 34.78 11.61
N LYS A 372 -17.22 35.21 11.34
CA LYS A 372 -17.57 36.10 10.23
C LYS A 372 -17.00 37.51 10.39
N GLU A 373 -16.90 37.99 11.60
CA GLU A 373 -16.33 39.31 11.93
C GLU A 373 -14.79 39.29 11.95
N GLY A 374 -14.17 38.07 11.98
CA GLY A 374 -12.72 37.89 11.98
C GLY A 374 -12.07 38.01 13.35
N GLU A 375 -12.87 38.01 14.43
CA GLU A 375 -12.38 38.01 15.81
C GLU A 375 -11.76 36.68 16.21
N LEU A 376 -12.17 35.59 15.52
CA LEU A 376 -11.65 34.24 15.72
C LEU A 376 -10.52 33.98 14.75
N ASN A 377 -9.33 33.65 15.28
CA ASN A 377 -8.13 33.38 14.46
C ASN A 377 -8.07 31.93 13.96
N ILE A 378 -8.38 30.96 14.84
CA ILE A 378 -8.32 29.53 14.50
C ILE A 378 -9.62 28.85 14.90
N LEU A 379 -10.24 28.15 13.95
CA LEU A 379 -11.39 27.30 14.19
C LEU A 379 -10.99 25.83 14.09
N ILE A 380 -11.20 25.07 15.15
CA ILE A 380 -10.91 23.63 15.23
C ILE A 380 -12.24 22.89 15.24
N GLY A 381 -12.38 21.82 14.44
CA GLY A 381 -13.62 21.06 14.45
C GLY A 381 -13.57 19.78 13.64
N THR A 382 -14.73 19.16 13.51
CA THR A 382 -14.93 17.95 12.70
C THR A 382 -15.56 18.33 11.35
N HIS A 383 -16.29 17.40 10.73
CA HIS A 383 -17.09 17.67 9.52
C HIS A 383 -18.06 18.87 9.67
N ALA A 384 -18.35 19.33 10.89
CA ALA A 384 -19.12 20.53 11.13
C ALA A 384 -18.52 21.79 10.47
N LEU A 385 -17.21 21.81 10.20
CA LEU A 385 -16.55 22.91 9.48
C LEU A 385 -17.01 23.06 8.02
N ILE A 386 -17.55 21.99 7.44
CA ILE A 386 -18.00 21.96 6.02
C ILE A 386 -19.42 22.52 5.88
N GLU A 387 -20.17 22.69 6.98
CA GLU A 387 -21.54 23.19 6.94
C GLU A 387 -21.61 24.60 6.29
N ASP A 388 -22.63 24.86 5.48
CA ASP A 388 -22.80 26.13 4.75
C ASP A 388 -22.88 27.36 5.67
N LYS A 389 -23.37 27.17 6.90
CA LYS A 389 -23.47 28.22 7.93
C LYS A 389 -22.13 28.67 8.50
N VAL A 390 -21.07 27.91 8.29
CA VAL A 390 -19.71 28.24 8.71
C VAL A 390 -19.10 29.15 7.65
N VAL A 391 -19.08 30.43 7.90
CA VAL A 391 -18.55 31.47 7.01
C VAL A 391 -17.37 32.17 7.68
N PHE A 392 -16.20 32.06 7.04
CA PHE A 392 -14.99 32.79 7.46
C PHE A 392 -14.96 34.17 6.84
N LYS A 393 -14.36 35.14 7.52
CA LYS A 393 -14.09 36.44 6.95
C LYS A 393 -12.99 36.37 5.90
N ASN A 394 -11.90 35.65 6.20
CA ASN A 394 -10.72 35.59 5.35
C ASN A 394 -9.94 34.31 5.64
N LEU A 395 -10.40 33.16 5.14
CA LEU A 395 -9.75 31.84 5.35
C LEU A 395 -8.53 31.68 4.44
N GLY A 396 -7.32 31.62 5.02
CA GLY A 396 -6.07 31.46 4.26
C GLY A 396 -5.45 30.07 4.33
N LEU A 397 -5.65 29.31 5.43
CA LEU A 397 -5.04 28.00 5.62
C LEU A 397 -6.02 26.99 6.25
N ILE A 398 -6.03 25.79 5.69
CA ILE A 398 -6.74 24.63 6.24
C ILE A 398 -5.74 23.53 6.57
N VAL A 399 -5.79 23.03 7.80
CA VAL A 399 -5.07 21.84 8.24
C VAL A 399 -6.05 20.68 8.34
N ILE A 400 -5.75 19.54 7.72
CA ILE A 400 -6.58 18.33 7.75
C ILE A 400 -5.79 17.22 8.43
N ASP A 401 -6.26 16.72 9.56
CA ASP A 401 -5.62 15.62 10.27
C ASP A 401 -6.26 14.28 9.87
N GLU A 402 -5.42 13.24 9.68
CA GLU A 402 -5.80 11.88 9.32
C GLU A 402 -6.66 11.79 8.04
N GLN A 403 -6.14 12.31 6.93
CA GLN A 403 -6.83 12.46 5.64
C GLN A 403 -7.58 11.21 5.15
N HIS A 404 -7.05 10.00 5.44
CA HIS A 404 -7.64 8.75 4.95
C HIS A 404 -9.09 8.52 5.40
N ARG A 405 -9.58 9.31 6.35
CA ARG A 405 -10.95 9.29 6.86
C ARG A 405 -11.89 10.30 6.19
N PHE A 406 -11.38 11.12 5.24
CA PHE A 406 -12.16 12.13 4.54
C PHE A 406 -12.23 11.88 3.05
N GLY A 407 -13.43 11.95 2.46
CA GLY A 407 -13.65 11.81 1.02
C GLY A 407 -13.19 13.04 0.21
N VAL A 408 -12.87 12.85 -1.07
CA VAL A 408 -12.46 13.93 -2.00
C VAL A 408 -13.51 15.04 -2.09
N ALA A 409 -14.81 14.68 -2.11
CA ALA A 409 -15.92 15.62 -2.17
C ALA A 409 -16.02 16.53 -0.92
N GLN A 410 -15.64 16.03 0.26
CA GLN A 410 -15.65 16.83 1.49
C GLN A 410 -14.54 17.88 1.49
N ARG A 411 -13.38 17.57 0.89
CA ARG A 411 -12.27 18.52 0.73
C ARG A 411 -12.63 19.64 -0.24
N ALA A 412 -13.28 19.29 -1.36
CA ALA A 412 -13.71 20.28 -2.36
C ALA A 412 -14.62 21.37 -1.77
N ARG A 413 -15.54 21.01 -0.88
CA ARG A 413 -16.41 21.98 -0.19
C ARG A 413 -15.67 22.95 0.73
N LEU A 414 -14.50 22.58 1.26
CA LEU A 414 -13.68 23.49 2.04
C LEU A 414 -13.01 24.57 1.17
N TRP A 415 -12.72 24.27 -0.09
CA TRP A 415 -12.15 25.23 -1.04
C TRP A 415 -13.15 26.35 -1.39
N GLU A 416 -14.44 26.04 -1.40
CA GLU A 416 -15.51 26.97 -1.68
C GLU A 416 -15.80 27.97 -0.54
N LYS A 417 -15.10 27.83 0.62
CA LYS A 417 -15.27 28.69 1.81
C LYS A 417 -14.49 30.01 1.76
N SER A 418 -13.73 30.26 0.70
CA SER A 418 -12.91 31.45 0.53
C SER A 418 -12.98 31.93 -0.93
N GLU A 419 -12.81 33.22 -1.17
CA GLU A 419 -12.81 33.83 -2.52
C GLU A 419 -11.67 33.31 -3.39
N GLN A 420 -10.48 33.13 -2.79
CA GLN A 420 -9.36 32.43 -3.41
C GLN A 420 -9.14 31.10 -2.69
N PRO A 421 -8.68 30.04 -3.39
CA PRO A 421 -8.41 28.74 -2.76
C PRO A 421 -7.44 28.89 -1.59
N PRO A 422 -7.81 28.47 -0.37
CA PRO A 422 -6.92 28.52 0.78
C PRO A 422 -5.80 27.50 0.63
N HIS A 423 -4.66 27.71 1.29
CA HIS A 423 -3.59 26.72 1.39
C HIS A 423 -4.08 25.49 2.17
N ILE A 424 -3.58 24.30 1.82
CA ILE A 424 -3.97 23.04 2.45
C ILE A 424 -2.73 22.31 2.96
N LEU A 425 -2.74 22.01 4.25
CA LEU A 425 -1.77 21.16 4.91
C LEU A 425 -2.47 19.90 5.42
N VAL A 426 -2.18 18.78 4.82
CA VAL A 426 -2.70 17.47 5.22
C VAL A 426 -1.71 16.79 6.14
N MET A 427 -2.16 16.26 7.27
CA MET A 427 -1.32 15.51 8.20
C MET A 427 -1.73 14.04 8.25
N THR A 428 -0.76 13.15 8.43
CA THR A 428 -1.01 11.74 8.74
C THR A 428 -0.01 11.23 9.75
N ALA A 429 -0.49 10.44 10.72
CA ALA A 429 0.34 9.74 11.69
C ALA A 429 0.74 8.32 11.23
N THR A 430 0.14 7.84 10.14
CA THR A 430 0.58 6.61 9.49
C THR A 430 1.66 6.95 8.48
N PRO A 431 2.91 6.54 8.69
CA PRO A 431 3.90 6.65 7.65
C PRO A 431 3.46 5.85 6.43
N ILE A 432 3.40 6.51 5.29
CA ILE A 432 3.07 5.89 4.01
C ILE A 432 4.38 5.73 3.25
N PRO A 433 4.70 4.54 2.71
CA PRO A 433 5.91 4.39 1.90
C PRO A 433 6.01 5.50 0.86
N ARG A 434 7.20 6.08 0.71
CA ARG A 434 7.40 7.25 -0.16
C ARG A 434 6.93 6.99 -1.59
N THR A 435 7.14 5.79 -2.09
CA THR A 435 6.70 5.35 -3.42
C THR A 435 5.18 5.34 -3.56
N LEU A 436 4.49 4.84 -2.54
CA LEU A 436 3.04 4.81 -2.50
C LEU A 436 2.46 6.23 -2.36
N ALA A 437 3.08 7.06 -1.53
CA ALA A 437 2.69 8.46 -1.35
C ALA A 437 2.82 9.26 -2.66
N MET A 438 3.90 9.08 -3.41
CA MET A 438 4.12 9.70 -4.72
C MET A 438 3.11 9.28 -5.79
N THR A 439 2.42 8.17 -5.60
CA THR A 439 1.44 7.64 -6.55
C THR A 439 0.01 7.92 -6.12
N LEU A 440 -0.34 7.65 -4.85
CA LEU A 440 -1.70 7.87 -4.34
C LEU A 440 -2.01 9.34 -4.06
N TYR A 441 -1.00 10.09 -3.65
CA TYR A 441 -1.10 11.50 -3.27
C TYR A 441 -0.16 12.36 -4.11
N GLY A 442 0.01 11.99 -5.39
CA GLY A 442 0.96 12.65 -6.27
C GLY A 442 0.58 14.09 -6.65
N ASP A 443 -0.66 14.47 -6.39
CA ASP A 443 -1.17 15.84 -6.43
C ASP A 443 -0.67 16.69 -5.25
N LEU A 444 -0.23 16.06 -4.14
CA LEU A 444 0.32 16.73 -2.97
C LEU A 444 1.85 16.81 -3.03
N ASP A 445 2.42 17.89 -2.50
CA ASP A 445 3.83 17.93 -2.13
C ASP A 445 4.03 17.19 -0.80
N ILE A 446 5.12 16.44 -0.68
CA ILE A 446 5.34 15.56 0.46
C ILE A 446 6.47 16.09 1.33
N SER A 447 6.17 16.34 2.60
CA SER A 447 7.14 16.62 3.65
C SER A 447 7.17 15.51 4.68
N VAL A 448 8.36 15.11 5.12
CA VAL A 448 8.55 14.01 6.06
C VAL A 448 9.29 14.51 7.29
N ILE A 449 8.71 14.25 8.49
CA ILE A 449 9.41 14.41 9.77
C ILE A 449 9.94 13.03 10.16
N ASP A 450 11.20 12.78 9.87
CA ASP A 450 11.92 11.54 10.07
C ASP A 450 12.75 11.52 11.38
N GLU A 451 12.60 12.53 12.20
CA GLU A 451 13.23 12.67 13.51
C GLU A 451 12.18 12.71 14.63
N LEU A 452 12.50 12.10 15.76
CA LEU A 452 11.71 12.24 16.98
C LEU A 452 12.22 13.42 17.83
N PRO A 453 11.33 14.10 18.58
CA PRO A 453 11.74 15.18 19.48
C PRO A 453 12.78 14.71 20.51
N PRO A 454 13.70 15.60 20.95
CA PRO A 454 14.70 15.28 21.95
C PRO A 454 14.07 14.78 23.26
N GLY A 455 14.75 13.85 23.93
CA GLY A 455 14.32 13.28 25.23
C GLY A 455 13.34 12.11 25.13
N ARG A 456 12.80 11.80 23.95
CA ARG A 456 11.90 10.65 23.77
C ARG A 456 12.68 9.34 23.66
N LYS A 457 12.37 8.37 24.54
CA LYS A 457 12.99 7.04 24.51
C LYS A 457 12.25 6.11 23.55
N PRO A 458 12.96 5.30 22.74
CA PRO A 458 12.33 4.29 21.90
C PRO A 458 11.52 3.29 22.74
N VAL A 459 10.32 2.92 22.27
CA VAL A 459 9.49 1.91 22.94
C VAL A 459 10.13 0.54 22.76
N LYS A 460 10.41 -0.16 23.88
CA LYS A 460 10.89 -1.54 23.85
C LYS A 460 9.77 -2.49 23.48
N THR A 461 9.83 -3.06 22.27
CA THR A 461 8.84 -4.01 21.78
C THR A 461 9.30 -5.43 21.93
N VAL A 462 8.49 -6.30 22.53
CA VAL A 462 8.75 -7.73 22.69
C VAL A 462 7.58 -8.57 22.23
N HIS A 463 7.86 -9.74 21.65
CA HIS A 463 6.87 -10.74 21.33
C HIS A 463 6.89 -11.85 22.37
N ARG A 464 5.72 -12.26 22.86
CA ARG A 464 5.53 -13.33 23.84
C ARG A 464 4.40 -14.25 23.43
N PHE A 465 4.58 -15.54 23.70
CA PHE A 465 3.52 -16.53 23.52
C PHE A 465 2.65 -16.62 24.76
N GLU A 466 1.45 -17.16 24.63
CA GLU A 466 0.47 -17.34 25.71
C GLU A 466 1.06 -17.98 27.00
N LYS A 467 1.99 -18.93 26.88
CA LYS A 467 2.66 -19.57 28.03
C LYS A 467 3.39 -18.58 28.95
N SER A 468 3.79 -17.42 28.43
CA SER A 468 4.52 -16.39 29.19
C SER A 468 3.57 -15.41 29.90
N ARG A 469 2.25 -15.61 29.85
CA ARG A 469 1.24 -14.69 30.38
C ARG A 469 1.44 -14.37 31.85
N LEU A 470 1.80 -15.36 32.67
CA LEU A 470 2.05 -15.14 34.11
C LEU A 470 3.26 -14.21 34.35
N GLN A 471 4.31 -14.34 33.53
CA GLN A 471 5.48 -13.44 33.59
C GLN A 471 5.11 -12.02 33.20
N VAL A 472 4.27 -11.88 32.18
CA VAL A 472 3.76 -10.58 31.74
C VAL A 472 2.94 -9.93 32.84
N PHE A 473 2.04 -10.67 33.51
CA PHE A 473 1.28 -10.14 34.63
C PHE A 473 2.15 -9.74 35.83
N GLY A 474 3.23 -10.49 36.12
CA GLY A 474 4.23 -10.09 37.10
C GLY A 474 4.86 -8.74 36.77
N PHE A 475 5.33 -8.59 35.54
CA PHE A 475 5.87 -7.33 35.03
C PHE A 475 4.87 -6.17 35.15
N LEU A 476 3.58 -6.40 34.84
CA LEU A 476 2.54 -5.35 34.96
C LEU A 476 2.40 -4.88 36.42
N ARG A 477 2.38 -5.79 37.39
CA ARG A 477 2.30 -5.41 38.80
C ARG A 477 3.46 -4.50 39.21
N ASP A 478 4.67 -4.83 38.74
CA ASP A 478 5.86 -4.04 39.05
C ASP A 478 5.78 -2.64 38.43
N GLU A 479 5.26 -2.51 37.21
CA GLU A 479 5.07 -1.21 36.56
C GLU A 479 3.95 -0.38 37.23
N ILE A 480 2.83 -1.01 37.59
CA ILE A 480 1.73 -0.35 38.30
C ILE A 480 2.19 0.11 39.69
N LYS A 481 2.99 -0.68 40.41
CA LYS A 481 3.58 -0.27 41.72
C LYS A 481 4.47 0.97 41.58
N LYS A 482 5.09 1.20 40.43
CA LYS A 482 5.83 2.43 40.10
C LYS A 482 4.92 3.62 39.77
N GLY A 483 3.59 3.47 39.89
CA GLY A 483 2.60 4.50 39.57
C GLY A 483 2.26 4.61 38.09
N ARG A 484 2.65 3.65 37.26
CA ARG A 484 2.43 3.68 35.79
C ARG A 484 1.11 3.06 35.41
N GLN A 485 0.61 3.45 34.23
CA GLN A 485 -0.64 2.96 33.67
C GLN A 485 -0.40 2.05 32.48
N VAL A 486 -1.36 1.14 32.24
CA VAL A 486 -1.25 0.04 31.29
C VAL A 486 -2.46 0.03 30.36
N TYR A 487 -2.20 -0.09 29.05
CA TYR A 487 -3.20 -0.44 28.03
C TYR A 487 -3.15 -1.95 27.74
N ILE A 488 -4.32 -2.59 27.64
CA ILE A 488 -4.50 -3.97 27.14
C ILE A 488 -5.52 -3.93 26.02
N VAL A 489 -5.11 -4.27 24.80
CA VAL A 489 -5.92 -4.13 23.60
C VAL A 489 -6.22 -5.48 22.98
N TYR A 490 -7.49 -5.73 22.71
CA TYR A 490 -7.99 -6.93 22.04
C TYR A 490 -8.37 -6.62 20.58
N PRO A 491 -8.15 -7.57 19.63
CA PRO A 491 -8.55 -7.37 18.24
C PRO A 491 -10.07 -7.38 18.07
N LEU A 492 -10.57 -6.67 17.06
CA LEU A 492 -11.92 -6.85 16.54
C LEU A 492 -11.94 -8.04 15.56
N ILE A 493 -12.89 -8.95 15.70
CA ILE A 493 -13.10 -10.07 14.79
C ILE A 493 -14.22 -9.65 13.83
N GLN A 494 -13.92 -9.44 12.57
CA GLN A 494 -14.85 -8.88 11.56
C GLN A 494 -16.13 -9.69 11.33
N GLU A 495 -16.23 -10.92 11.84
CA GLU A 495 -17.36 -11.80 11.57
C GLU A 495 -18.61 -11.55 12.44
N SER A 496 -18.49 -10.93 13.61
CA SER A 496 -19.64 -10.56 14.46
C SER A 496 -19.23 -9.63 15.61
N GLU A 497 -19.86 -8.47 15.69
CA GLU A 497 -19.69 -7.51 16.79
C GLU A 497 -20.00 -8.11 18.18
N LYS A 498 -20.87 -9.12 18.25
CA LYS A 498 -21.19 -9.84 19.50
C LYS A 498 -20.04 -10.75 19.97
N LEU A 499 -19.33 -11.38 19.03
CA LEU A 499 -18.15 -12.21 19.35
C LEU A 499 -16.99 -11.36 19.87
N ASP A 500 -16.80 -10.16 19.31
CA ASP A 500 -15.77 -9.22 19.74
C ASP A 500 -15.98 -8.76 21.19
N LEU A 501 -17.22 -8.43 21.53
CA LEU A 501 -17.58 -8.06 22.89
C LEU A 501 -17.36 -9.23 23.87
N ASN A 502 -17.74 -10.45 23.49
CA ASN A 502 -17.54 -11.63 24.34
C ASN A 502 -16.06 -11.90 24.58
N ASN A 503 -15.19 -11.78 23.58
CA ASN A 503 -13.75 -11.96 23.72
C ASN A 503 -13.13 -10.88 24.64
N LEU A 504 -13.55 -9.63 24.47
CA LEU A 504 -13.14 -8.55 25.35
C LEU A 504 -13.57 -8.80 26.79
N MET A 505 -14.84 -9.20 27.02
CA MET A 505 -15.39 -9.44 28.36
C MET A 505 -14.73 -10.64 29.04
N GLN A 506 -14.49 -11.74 28.32
CA GLN A 506 -13.71 -12.88 28.84
C GLN A 506 -12.29 -12.46 29.22
N GLY A 507 -11.65 -11.67 28.36
CA GLY A 507 -10.33 -11.10 28.65
C GLY A 507 -10.37 -10.20 29.89
N TYR A 508 -11.36 -9.32 29.99
CA TYR A 508 -11.56 -8.46 31.16
C TYR A 508 -11.76 -9.26 32.45
N GLU A 509 -12.61 -10.30 32.44
CA GLU A 509 -12.79 -11.18 33.60
C GLU A 509 -11.48 -11.89 34.01
N SER A 510 -10.69 -12.33 33.04
CA SER A 510 -9.38 -12.93 33.29
C SER A 510 -8.42 -11.94 33.97
N ILE A 511 -8.46 -10.68 33.56
CA ILE A 511 -7.64 -9.61 34.13
C ILE A 511 -8.14 -9.28 35.56
N LEU A 512 -9.46 -9.16 35.75
CA LEU A 512 -10.08 -8.90 37.06
C LEU A 512 -9.68 -9.95 38.12
N ARG A 513 -9.62 -11.23 37.74
CA ARG A 513 -9.17 -12.31 38.66
C ARG A 513 -7.72 -12.15 39.08
N LYS A 514 -6.86 -11.53 38.27
CA LYS A 514 -5.43 -11.35 38.53
C LYS A 514 -5.09 -9.98 39.12
N PHE A 515 -5.95 -8.98 38.90
CA PHE A 515 -5.84 -7.61 39.38
C PHE A 515 -7.16 -7.22 40.06
N PRO A 516 -7.45 -7.78 41.25
CA PRO A 516 -8.73 -7.59 41.91
C PRO A 516 -8.87 -6.19 42.52
N PRO A 517 -10.11 -5.62 42.50
CA PRO A 517 -10.39 -4.43 43.29
C PRO A 517 -10.40 -4.72 44.78
N PRO A 518 -10.14 -3.74 45.68
CA PRO A 518 -9.92 -2.30 45.37
C PRO A 518 -8.48 -1.95 45.02
N GLU A 519 -7.54 -2.90 45.06
CA GLU A 519 -6.10 -2.68 44.84
C GLU A 519 -5.85 -2.16 43.40
N TYR A 520 -6.56 -2.74 42.41
CA TYR A 520 -6.47 -2.35 41.01
C TYR A 520 -7.82 -1.89 40.49
N ARG A 521 -7.84 -0.72 39.85
CA ARG A 521 -9.01 -0.17 39.18
C ARG A 521 -8.83 -0.27 37.67
N ILE A 522 -9.84 -0.78 36.99
CA ILE A 522 -9.79 -1.08 35.56
C ILE A 522 -10.89 -0.29 34.85
N SER A 523 -10.53 0.42 33.78
CA SER A 523 -11.47 1.00 32.83
C SER A 523 -11.66 0.08 31.63
N VAL A 524 -12.86 0.03 31.07
CA VAL A 524 -13.18 -0.77 29.86
C VAL A 524 -13.74 0.16 28.79
N VAL A 525 -13.18 0.08 27.57
CA VAL A 525 -13.64 0.90 26.43
C VAL A 525 -13.80 0.06 25.16
N HIS A 526 -14.98 0.06 24.56
CA HIS A 526 -15.25 -0.68 23.33
C HIS A 526 -16.20 0.06 22.38
N GLY A 527 -16.28 -0.42 21.12
CA GLY A 527 -17.03 0.24 20.04
C GLY A 527 -18.50 0.49 20.31
N GLN A 528 -19.17 -0.40 21.03
CA GLN A 528 -20.61 -0.35 21.28
C GLN A 528 -21.03 0.57 22.44
N MET A 529 -20.09 1.11 23.23
CA MET A 529 -20.40 2.06 24.29
C MET A 529 -20.94 3.37 23.70
N LYS A 530 -21.87 4.00 24.43
CA LYS A 530 -22.31 5.35 24.11
C LYS A 530 -21.13 6.34 24.20
N PRO A 531 -21.10 7.38 23.39
CA PRO A 531 -19.99 8.36 23.42
C PRO A 531 -19.70 8.93 24.81
N GLN A 532 -20.76 9.21 25.60
CA GLN A 532 -20.64 9.75 26.98
C GLN A 532 -19.94 8.75 27.92
N ASP A 533 -20.29 7.46 27.83
CA ASP A 533 -19.70 6.42 28.68
C ASP A 533 -18.21 6.17 28.30
N LYS A 534 -17.90 6.23 26.99
CA LYS A 534 -16.51 6.18 26.51
C LYS A 534 -15.70 7.34 27.07
N ASP A 535 -16.22 8.55 26.97
CA ASP A 535 -15.55 9.76 27.48
C ASP A 535 -15.35 9.67 28.99
N PHE A 536 -16.34 9.17 29.74
CA PHE A 536 -16.23 8.98 31.17
C PHE A 536 -15.09 8.04 31.56
N GLU A 537 -15.06 6.82 30.98
CA GLU A 537 -14.00 5.84 31.25
C GLU A 537 -12.61 6.31 30.81
N MET A 538 -12.55 7.02 29.68
CA MET A 538 -11.30 7.62 29.20
C MET A 538 -10.80 8.70 30.16
N GLN A 539 -11.68 9.58 30.66
CA GLN A 539 -11.30 10.64 31.62
C GLN A 539 -10.80 10.05 32.95
N ARG A 540 -11.42 9.01 33.45
CA ARG A 540 -10.95 8.28 34.65
C ARG A 540 -9.51 7.78 34.47
N PHE A 541 -9.21 7.23 33.29
CA PHE A 541 -7.86 6.76 32.98
C PHE A 541 -6.87 7.92 32.83
N VAL A 542 -7.24 8.99 32.13
CA VAL A 542 -6.40 10.19 31.97
C VAL A 542 -6.05 10.82 33.34
N LYS A 543 -7.02 10.86 34.26
CA LYS A 543 -6.81 11.38 35.63
C LYS A 543 -6.03 10.46 36.55
N GLY A 544 -5.69 9.24 36.09
CA GLY A 544 -4.98 8.23 36.91
C GLY A 544 -5.87 7.54 37.93
N GLU A 545 -7.20 7.70 37.87
CA GLU A 545 -8.14 7.02 38.78
C GLU A 545 -8.17 5.50 38.53
N THR A 546 -7.80 5.08 37.33
CA THR A 546 -7.66 3.67 36.94
C THR A 546 -6.27 3.39 36.41
N GLN A 547 -5.69 2.25 36.80
CA GLN A 547 -4.33 1.84 36.44
C GLN A 547 -4.27 1.03 35.15
N ILE A 548 -5.34 0.33 34.84
CA ILE A 548 -5.42 -0.54 33.66
C ILE A 548 -6.59 -0.09 32.79
N MET A 549 -6.37 0.03 31.49
CA MET A 549 -7.43 0.21 30.51
C MET A 549 -7.48 -1.00 29.59
N VAL A 550 -8.62 -1.68 29.59
CA VAL A 550 -8.92 -2.79 28.67
C VAL A 550 -9.79 -2.27 27.53
N ALA A 551 -9.36 -2.46 26.29
CA ALA A 551 -10.11 -1.91 25.18
C ALA A 551 -10.01 -2.77 23.91
N THR A 552 -10.92 -2.48 22.97
CA THR A 552 -10.78 -2.89 21.57
C THR A 552 -9.96 -1.84 20.80
N THR A 553 -9.84 -1.99 19.48
CA THR A 553 -9.10 -1.07 18.58
C THR A 553 -9.57 0.40 18.63
N VAL A 554 -10.65 0.72 19.33
CA VAL A 554 -11.17 2.09 19.50
C VAL A 554 -10.11 3.06 20.05
N ILE A 555 -9.07 2.57 20.75
CA ILE A 555 -7.94 3.36 21.26
C ILE A 555 -6.98 3.83 20.13
N GLU A 556 -7.12 3.32 18.91
CA GLU A 556 -6.30 3.80 17.77
C GLU A 556 -6.43 5.34 17.60
N VAL A 557 -7.52 5.93 18.09
CA VAL A 557 -7.83 7.34 17.89
C VAL A 557 -7.77 8.10 19.22
N GLY A 558 -6.71 8.86 19.40
CA GLY A 558 -6.81 10.19 19.95
C GLY A 558 -6.46 10.47 21.40
N VAL A 559 -6.28 9.54 22.36
CA VAL A 559 -6.02 9.96 23.75
C VAL A 559 -4.55 9.95 24.12
N ASN A 560 -4.05 11.09 24.61
CA ASN A 560 -2.69 11.23 25.11
C ASN A 560 -2.68 11.02 26.64
N VAL A 561 -2.05 9.93 27.09
CA VAL A 561 -1.85 9.66 28.54
C VAL A 561 -0.35 9.50 28.77
N PRO A 562 0.36 10.56 29.18
CA PRO A 562 1.81 10.54 29.37
C PRO A 562 2.29 9.46 30.35
N ASN A 563 1.48 9.14 31.37
CA ASN A 563 1.76 8.15 32.40
C ASN A 563 1.57 6.69 31.93
N ALA A 564 0.90 6.45 30.79
CA ALA A 564 0.73 5.12 30.25
C ALA A 564 2.02 4.65 29.55
N SER A 565 2.76 3.80 30.21
CA SER A 565 4.07 3.32 29.77
C SER A 565 4.08 1.88 29.23
N VAL A 566 3.00 1.13 29.41
CA VAL A 566 2.91 -0.26 28.95
C VAL A 566 1.70 -0.46 28.03
N MET A 567 1.94 -1.05 26.86
CA MET A 567 0.93 -1.47 25.91
C MET A 567 1.01 -3.00 25.76
N ILE A 568 -0.07 -3.70 26.04
CA ILE A 568 -0.24 -5.12 25.69
C ILE A 568 -1.21 -5.22 24.53
N ILE A 569 -0.82 -5.97 23.50
CA ILE A 569 -1.68 -6.26 22.37
C ILE A 569 -1.93 -7.76 22.34
N GLU A 570 -3.14 -8.15 22.63
CA GLU A 570 -3.60 -9.54 22.65
C GLU A 570 -3.89 -10.03 21.23
N ASN A 571 -3.56 -11.29 20.93
CA ASN A 571 -3.69 -11.89 19.61
C ASN A 571 -3.09 -10.98 18.51
N ALA A 572 -1.89 -10.49 18.76
CA ALA A 572 -1.24 -9.47 17.93
C ALA A 572 -1.04 -9.89 16.47
N GLU A 573 -1.02 -11.20 16.17
CA GLU A 573 -0.97 -11.75 14.81
C GLU A 573 -2.20 -11.41 13.95
N ARG A 574 -3.30 -11.00 14.56
CA ARG A 574 -4.54 -10.62 13.88
C ARG A 574 -4.58 -9.16 13.43
N PHE A 575 -3.67 -8.34 13.95
CA PHE A 575 -3.57 -6.93 13.59
C PHE A 575 -2.72 -6.71 12.33
N GLY A 576 -3.07 -5.70 11.55
CA GLY A 576 -2.20 -5.15 10.52
C GLY A 576 -0.98 -4.44 11.13
N LEU A 577 0.13 -4.37 10.37
CA LEU A 577 1.36 -3.70 10.84
C LEU A 577 1.12 -2.22 11.16
N SER A 578 0.35 -1.52 10.35
CA SER A 578 0.00 -0.11 10.57
C SER A 578 -0.77 0.07 11.90
N GLN A 579 -1.71 -0.84 12.22
CA GLN A 579 -2.45 -0.81 13.48
C GLN A 579 -1.55 -1.07 14.68
N LEU A 580 -0.69 -2.10 14.60
CA LEU A 580 0.28 -2.39 15.66
C LEU A 580 1.20 -1.20 15.93
N HIS A 581 1.63 -0.51 14.87
CA HIS A 581 2.48 0.67 14.97
C HIS A 581 1.74 1.85 15.62
N GLN A 582 0.50 2.10 15.25
CA GLN A 582 -0.34 3.15 15.87
C GLN A 582 -0.59 2.87 17.34
N LEU A 583 -0.94 1.62 17.72
CA LEU A 583 -1.12 1.20 19.11
C LEU A 583 0.17 1.36 19.91
N ARG A 584 1.31 0.92 19.38
CA ARG A 584 2.62 1.14 20.02
C ARG A 584 2.89 2.62 20.27
N GLY A 585 2.51 3.48 19.34
CA GLY A 585 2.66 4.94 19.45
C GLY A 585 1.80 5.60 20.53
N ARG A 586 0.86 4.88 21.16
CA ARG A 586 0.05 5.36 22.28
C ARG A 586 0.82 5.39 23.60
N VAL A 587 1.91 4.65 23.71
CA VAL A 587 2.86 4.71 24.83
C VAL A 587 4.17 5.38 24.39
N GLY A 588 5.06 5.68 25.34
CA GLY A 588 6.33 6.35 25.04
C GLY A 588 6.20 7.86 24.82
N ARG A 589 5.21 8.50 25.44
CA ARG A 589 5.00 9.97 25.39
C ARG A 589 5.55 10.69 26.62
N GLY A 590 5.87 9.96 27.68
CA GLY A 590 6.56 10.47 28.86
C GLY A 590 8.08 10.30 28.77
N ALA A 591 8.79 10.81 29.78
CA ALA A 591 10.25 10.72 29.90
C ALA A 591 10.75 9.30 30.24
N ASP A 592 9.88 8.43 30.72
CA ASP A 592 10.17 7.08 31.16
C ASP A 592 10.24 6.04 30.02
N GLN A 593 10.98 4.96 30.27
CA GLN A 593 11.03 3.84 29.33
C GLN A 593 9.67 3.18 29.22
N SER A 594 9.17 3.07 27.99
CA SER A 594 7.88 2.43 27.68
C SER A 594 8.07 1.10 26.96
N PHE A 595 7.06 0.23 27.09
CA PHE A 595 7.09 -1.15 26.65
C PHE A 595 5.84 -1.48 25.81
N CYS A 596 6.04 -2.24 24.74
CA CYS A 596 4.96 -2.82 23.93
C CYS A 596 5.13 -4.33 23.90
N ILE A 597 4.15 -5.07 24.43
CA ILE A 597 4.17 -6.52 24.54
C ILE A 597 3.14 -7.07 23.54
N LEU A 598 3.62 -7.79 22.55
CA LEU A 598 2.79 -8.44 21.54
C LEU A 598 2.53 -9.89 21.98
N MET A 599 1.30 -10.19 22.37
CA MET A 599 0.88 -11.53 22.77
C MET A 599 0.32 -12.28 21.58
N SER A 600 0.65 -13.57 21.42
CA SER A 600 0.13 -14.41 20.34
C SER A 600 -0.01 -15.86 20.75
N ASP A 601 -0.83 -16.58 19.98
CA ASP A 601 -0.90 -18.05 20.07
C ASP A 601 0.36 -18.69 19.42
N TYR A 602 0.52 -20.00 19.62
CA TYR A 602 1.60 -20.80 18.98
C TYR A 602 1.37 -21.02 17.49
N LYS A 603 0.13 -21.15 17.07
CA LYS A 603 -0.24 -21.38 15.66
C LYS A 603 -0.32 -20.06 14.91
N ILE A 604 0.83 -19.55 14.50
CA ILE A 604 0.91 -18.30 13.72
C ILE A 604 1.28 -18.63 12.27
N SER A 605 0.67 -17.96 11.31
CA SER A 605 1.09 -18.01 9.91
C SER A 605 2.48 -17.38 9.73
N ASN A 606 3.18 -17.75 8.67
CA ASN A 606 4.49 -17.15 8.34
C ASN A 606 4.40 -15.62 8.20
N ASP A 607 3.33 -15.11 7.60
CA ASP A 607 3.09 -13.67 7.45
C ASP A 607 2.82 -12.99 8.79
N GLY A 608 2.04 -13.65 9.68
CA GLY A 608 1.83 -13.19 11.05
C GLY A 608 3.14 -13.08 11.82
N LEU A 609 3.98 -14.13 11.74
CA LEU A 609 5.29 -14.14 12.38
C LEU A 609 6.24 -13.06 11.79
N LYS A 610 6.23 -12.84 10.47
CA LYS A 610 6.99 -11.77 9.81
C LYS A 610 6.54 -10.40 10.32
N ARG A 611 5.22 -10.15 10.46
CA ARG A 611 4.68 -8.91 11.03
C ARG A 611 5.19 -8.67 12.47
N LEU A 612 5.03 -9.65 13.35
CA LEU A 612 5.46 -9.50 14.76
C LEU A 612 6.97 -9.30 14.89
N ARG A 613 7.78 -10.03 14.11
CA ARG A 613 9.24 -9.86 14.06
C ARG A 613 9.64 -8.46 13.57
N THR A 614 8.94 -7.92 12.58
CA THR A 614 9.18 -6.55 12.10
C THR A 614 8.94 -5.53 13.20
N MET A 615 7.83 -5.64 13.94
CA MET A 615 7.53 -4.75 15.07
C MET A 615 8.58 -4.81 16.19
N VAL A 616 9.16 -5.98 16.45
CA VAL A 616 10.24 -6.15 17.45
C VAL A 616 11.56 -5.55 16.94
N LYS A 617 11.85 -5.69 15.64
CA LYS A 617 13.14 -5.32 15.04
C LYS A 617 13.31 -3.81 14.85
N THR A 618 12.23 -3.08 14.60
CA THR A 618 12.30 -1.66 14.27
C THR A 618 11.19 -0.83 14.92
N ASN A 619 11.55 0.42 15.30
CA ASN A 619 10.60 1.45 15.70
C ASN A 619 10.27 2.42 14.55
N ASP A 620 10.97 2.34 13.43
CA ASP A 620 10.80 3.20 12.27
C ASP A 620 9.49 2.85 11.54
N GLY A 621 8.53 3.76 11.58
CA GLY A 621 7.21 3.58 10.98
C GLY A 621 7.24 3.47 9.45
N PHE A 622 8.22 4.09 8.77
CA PHE A 622 8.37 3.96 7.31
C PHE A 622 8.80 2.55 6.92
N LYS A 623 9.78 1.97 7.63
CA LYS A 623 10.18 0.57 7.42
C LYS A 623 9.05 -0.42 7.72
N ILE A 624 8.25 -0.14 8.75
CA ILE A 624 7.09 -0.95 9.09
C ILE A 624 6.06 -0.90 7.98
N SER A 625 5.79 0.28 7.42
CA SER A 625 4.81 0.43 6.34
C SER A 625 5.29 -0.16 5.01
N GLU A 626 6.60 -0.16 4.73
CA GLU A 626 7.18 -0.87 3.58
C GLU A 626 6.96 -2.39 3.68
N VAL A 627 7.18 -2.97 4.87
CA VAL A 627 6.92 -4.40 5.09
C VAL A 627 5.42 -4.72 5.06
N ASP A 628 4.56 -3.82 5.57
CA ASP A 628 3.09 -3.97 5.48
C ASP A 628 2.63 -4.03 4.01
N LEU A 629 3.17 -3.14 3.18
CA LEU A 629 2.91 -3.09 1.76
C LEU A 629 3.41 -4.35 1.03
N GLU A 630 4.61 -4.85 1.41
CA GLU A 630 5.17 -6.10 0.86
C GLU A 630 4.28 -7.32 1.18
N LEU A 631 3.76 -7.41 2.41
CA LEU A 631 2.95 -8.53 2.88
C LEU A 631 1.53 -8.54 2.28
N ARG A 632 0.93 -7.38 2.06
CA ARG A 632 -0.40 -7.26 1.42
C ARG A 632 -0.37 -7.59 -0.06
N GLY A 633 0.77 -7.37 -0.71
CA GLY A 633 0.91 -7.56 -2.16
C GLY A 633 0.18 -6.48 -2.99
N PRO A 634 0.38 -6.49 -4.32
CA PRO A 634 -0.19 -5.46 -5.22
C PRO A 634 -1.73 -5.52 -5.34
N GLY A 635 -2.38 -6.65 -5.00
CA GLY A 635 -3.83 -6.84 -5.15
C GLY A 635 -4.68 -6.09 -4.12
N ASP A 636 -4.22 -5.99 -2.87
CA ASP A 636 -4.99 -5.36 -1.79
C ASP A 636 -4.89 -3.83 -1.77
N ILE A 637 -3.92 -3.26 -2.47
CA ILE A 637 -3.82 -1.80 -2.66
C ILE A 637 -5.02 -1.30 -3.49
N ALA A 638 -5.60 -2.14 -4.34
CA ALA A 638 -6.81 -1.85 -5.11
C ALA A 638 -8.09 -1.68 -4.24
N GLY A 639 -8.08 -2.10 -2.98
CA GLY A 639 -9.18 -1.82 -2.01
C GLY A 639 -9.36 -0.33 -1.71
N THR A 640 -8.34 0.48 -1.93
CA THR A 640 -8.45 1.95 -1.95
C THR A 640 -8.95 2.42 -3.33
N ARG A 641 -10.18 2.05 -3.70
CA ARG A 641 -10.90 2.50 -4.91
C ARG A 641 -11.08 4.03 -5.00
N GLN A 642 -10.40 4.80 -4.19
CA GLN A 642 -10.52 6.26 -4.15
C GLN A 642 -9.76 6.99 -5.28
N SER A 643 -8.79 6.33 -5.94
CA SER A 643 -8.16 6.88 -7.14
C SER A 643 -8.18 5.81 -8.24
N GLY A 644 -8.98 5.98 -9.29
CA GLY A 644 -9.07 5.10 -10.45
C GLY A 644 -7.74 4.94 -11.24
N ILE A 645 -6.68 5.56 -10.77
CA ILE A 645 -5.33 5.62 -11.36
C ILE A 645 -4.55 4.30 -11.18
N MET A 646 -4.82 3.53 -10.11
CA MET A 646 -4.02 2.33 -9.79
C MET A 646 -4.46 1.04 -10.51
N SER A 647 -5.60 1.04 -11.20
CA SER A 647 -6.08 -0.15 -11.94
C SER A 647 -5.23 -0.51 -13.17
N GLY A 648 -4.23 0.31 -13.52
CA GLY A 648 -3.42 0.16 -14.73
C GLY A 648 -2.08 -0.58 -14.58
N LEU A 649 -1.60 -0.87 -13.36
CA LEU A 649 -0.32 -1.56 -13.16
C LEU A 649 -0.44 -3.06 -13.46
N ARG A 650 0.33 -3.56 -14.42
CA ARG A 650 0.36 -4.98 -14.85
C ARG A 650 1.65 -5.67 -14.43
N LEU A 651 2.78 -4.96 -14.46
CA LEU A 651 4.13 -5.47 -14.17
C LEU A 651 4.82 -4.73 -13.03
N ALA A 652 4.65 -3.42 -12.96
CA ALA A 652 5.30 -2.62 -11.94
C ALA A 652 4.69 -2.87 -10.55
N ASN A 653 5.57 -2.93 -9.56
CA ASN A 653 5.20 -3.09 -8.16
C ASN A 653 5.77 -1.90 -7.38
N LEU A 654 4.89 -1.11 -6.75
CA LEU A 654 5.29 0.11 -6.03
C LEU A 654 6.20 -0.15 -4.82
N VAL A 655 6.24 -1.40 -4.33
CA VAL A 655 7.11 -1.80 -3.21
C VAL A 655 8.55 -2.01 -3.70
N THR A 656 8.69 -2.83 -4.76
CA THR A 656 10.01 -3.29 -5.22
C THR A 656 10.63 -2.39 -6.27
N ASP A 657 9.83 -1.60 -6.98
CA ASP A 657 10.27 -0.81 -8.14
C ASP A 657 10.41 0.69 -7.81
N GLY A 658 10.64 1.05 -6.54
CA GLY A 658 10.76 2.43 -6.06
C GLY A 658 11.83 3.26 -6.79
N ALA A 659 12.97 2.67 -7.09
CA ALA A 659 14.04 3.35 -7.85
C ALA A 659 13.56 3.70 -9.28
N ILE A 660 12.83 2.79 -9.94
CA ILE A 660 12.28 3.04 -11.29
C ILE A 660 11.20 4.12 -11.22
N LEU A 661 10.39 4.14 -10.17
CA LEU A 661 9.37 5.16 -9.96
C LEU A 661 9.99 6.56 -9.80
N GLU A 662 11.07 6.69 -9.03
CA GLU A 662 11.77 7.96 -8.87
C GLU A 662 12.37 8.47 -10.20
N GLU A 663 12.98 7.59 -10.98
CA GLU A 663 13.49 7.90 -12.31
C GLU A 663 12.36 8.34 -13.24
N ALA A 664 11.24 7.61 -13.26
CA ALA A 664 10.06 7.91 -14.04
C ALA A 664 9.46 9.29 -13.67
N ARG A 665 9.34 9.59 -12.37
CA ARG A 665 8.82 10.87 -11.88
C ARG A 665 9.73 12.05 -12.25
N LYS A 666 11.05 11.91 -12.06
CA LYS A 666 12.02 12.94 -12.46
C LYS A 666 11.93 13.24 -13.96
N THR A 667 11.75 12.20 -14.77
CA THR A 667 11.63 12.30 -16.21
C THR A 667 10.31 12.98 -16.62
N ALA A 668 9.19 12.55 -16.07
CA ALA A 668 7.88 13.15 -16.33
C ALA A 668 7.87 14.64 -15.94
N LYS A 669 8.45 14.99 -14.78
CA LYS A 669 8.58 16.41 -14.36
C LYS A 669 9.42 17.23 -15.33
N ALA A 670 10.54 16.71 -15.80
CA ALA A 670 11.41 17.41 -16.76
C ALA A 670 10.71 17.63 -18.10
N ILE A 671 9.99 16.62 -18.61
CA ILE A 671 9.23 16.73 -19.88
C ILE A 671 8.11 17.76 -19.76
N LEU A 672 7.32 17.72 -18.67
CA LEU A 672 6.22 18.69 -18.48
C LEU A 672 6.74 20.12 -18.25
N ALA A 673 7.92 20.28 -17.64
CA ALA A 673 8.55 21.59 -17.49
C ALA A 673 9.00 22.18 -18.83
N GLN A 674 9.42 21.35 -19.78
CA GLN A 674 9.84 21.75 -21.13
C GLN A 674 8.64 21.89 -22.09
N ASP A 675 7.68 20.99 -21.99
CA ASP A 675 6.55 20.88 -22.92
C ASP A 675 5.30 20.38 -22.17
N GLU A 676 4.61 21.31 -21.53
CA GLU A 676 3.43 20.99 -20.71
C GLU A 676 2.33 20.27 -21.50
N GLN A 677 2.17 20.62 -22.80
CA GLN A 677 1.11 20.07 -23.65
C GLN A 677 1.56 18.90 -24.53
N LEU A 678 2.82 18.48 -24.41
CA LEU A 678 3.41 17.40 -25.20
C LEU A 678 3.27 17.61 -26.71
N ARG A 679 3.50 18.86 -27.17
CA ARG A 679 3.38 19.27 -28.60
C ARG A 679 4.67 19.16 -29.38
N LEU A 680 5.81 19.09 -28.73
CA LEU A 680 7.09 18.94 -29.40
C LEU A 680 7.15 17.64 -30.22
N PRO A 681 7.79 17.62 -31.39
CA PRO A 681 7.87 16.45 -32.27
C PRO A 681 8.34 15.18 -31.54
N GLU A 682 9.30 15.30 -30.62
CA GLU A 682 9.83 14.18 -29.84
C GLU A 682 8.81 13.62 -28.81
N HIS A 683 7.78 14.38 -28.44
CA HIS A 683 6.76 13.99 -27.47
C HIS A 683 5.44 13.49 -28.11
N ILE A 684 5.32 13.50 -29.46
CA ILE A 684 4.09 13.11 -30.17
C ILE A 684 3.65 11.69 -29.81
N GLY A 685 4.57 10.72 -29.72
CA GLY A 685 4.25 9.35 -29.33
C GLY A 685 3.71 9.27 -27.89
N THR A 686 4.30 10.04 -26.98
CA THR A 686 3.84 10.15 -25.58
C THR A 686 2.44 10.76 -25.52
N ARG A 687 2.20 11.86 -26.24
CA ARG A 687 0.89 12.51 -26.33
C ARG A 687 -0.19 11.59 -26.89
N ARG A 688 0.12 10.88 -27.98
CA ARG A 688 -0.79 9.90 -28.59
C ARG A 688 -1.20 8.84 -27.56
N TYR A 689 -0.25 8.25 -26.86
CA TYR A 689 -0.52 7.24 -25.85
C TYR A 689 -1.41 7.78 -24.72
N VAL A 690 -1.11 8.97 -24.22
CA VAL A 690 -1.92 9.63 -23.19
C VAL A 690 -3.35 9.84 -23.67
N MET A 691 -3.55 10.33 -24.89
CA MET A 691 -4.88 10.57 -25.45
C MET A 691 -5.68 9.28 -25.71
N GLU A 692 -5.02 8.20 -26.11
CA GLU A 692 -5.66 6.91 -26.35
C GLU A 692 -6.05 6.19 -25.04
N TYR A 693 -5.16 6.20 -24.05
CA TYR A 693 -5.35 5.43 -22.81
C TYR A 693 -6.22 6.14 -21.76
N PHE A 694 -6.24 7.47 -21.76
CA PHE A 694 -6.98 8.27 -20.77
C PHE A 694 -8.27 8.90 -21.30
N LYS A 695 -8.78 8.42 -22.43
CA LYS A 695 -10.06 8.88 -23.03
C LYS A 695 -11.27 8.69 -22.12
N GLU A 696 -11.26 7.76 -21.18
CA GLU A 696 -12.39 7.47 -20.30
C GLU A 696 -12.46 8.37 -19.04
N GLY A 697 -11.46 9.19 -18.78
CA GLY A 697 -11.49 10.20 -17.71
C GLY A 697 -11.36 11.58 -18.29
N ASN A 698 -12.33 12.46 -18.11
CA ASN A 698 -12.45 13.87 -18.52
C ASN A 698 -11.27 14.81 -18.18
N TYR A 699 -10.04 14.29 -18.04
CA TYR A 699 -8.90 15.01 -17.47
C TYR A 699 -8.09 15.81 -18.49
N TRP A 700 -8.02 15.33 -19.76
CA TRP A 700 -7.24 16.01 -20.80
C TRP A 700 -8.10 16.89 -21.73
N SER A 701 -9.42 16.74 -21.75
CA SER A 701 -10.33 17.60 -22.52
C SER A 701 -10.40 19.04 -21.99
N ARG A 702 -9.81 19.32 -20.82
CA ARG A 702 -9.70 20.68 -20.25
C ARG A 702 -8.33 21.35 -20.52
N ILE A 703 -7.44 20.69 -21.26
CA ILE A 703 -6.12 21.21 -21.66
C ILE A 703 -6.15 21.71 -23.14
N SER A 704 -7.28 21.56 -23.84
CA SER A 704 -7.46 22.09 -25.22
C SER A 704 -7.93 23.53 -25.20
#